data_e1ba73f46c89d667c366a08371b4e800
#
_entry.id   e1ba73f46c89d667c366a08371b4e800
#
_cell.length_a   1.000
_cell.length_b   1.000
_cell.length_c   1.000
_cell.angle_alpha   90.00
_cell.angle_beta   90.00
_cell.angle_gamma   90.00
#
_symmetry.space_group_name_H-M   'P 1'
#
loop_
_entity.id
_entity.type
_entity.pdbx_description
1 polymer ?
#
loop_
_entity_poly.entity_id
_entity_poly.type
_entity_poly.pdbx_seq_one_letter_code
_entity_poly.pdbx_strand_id
1 'polypeptide(L)'
;LFTPDWIVRYMVENSLGRLWLEGHPEASEQLLPTEEEQSAYAAGNRNPEDTKWHYYLEEAEQEPEVQAQLAEIHKEYAALTPDQLKVIDPCSGSGHILAYMFDVLMKIYESYGYTTREAVASIVENNLYGLDIDDRAAQLAYFSVMMKARQYDRRFFSRGIQPHVYAIVESNHVDKFAVDYFCNGDAKLTTAMDTIIRELHDAKEYGSILTVTPQEWSALYDRFVEITEDINISREVALRELLPLVQVAETLAQRYDTVVTNPPYMGASNMNPKLNEFIKNNYAEYKSDSFSAFVIHASQMTKQSGYCSFFTPYVWMFISAYEKMRNYLYNRTTIETLIQFEYSAFEEATVPVCTFAFQNRHVQKKGCYLRLVDFRGGMEVQRQKTLEAIENHNCGFYFEQSTDDFSKIPGSPVAYWASSKLFDTFASFDTIGDYYDVRNGITTGDNNTFLKLWHEIGENSERWFPCNKGGAYRKWYGNKEYVVDWENDGQRLKTNVDKSGKIRATLRGIDFNFTEGITMSRVTSGLPSFREMSSDSISESATNAIYPKSRDRKDSMKLLALLNSKIGSYILPLLNPTINVVPEDIRSIPVKMERLTNVSGLAETNCILAKEDWDSFETSCDFQHYPLLRKVSTIAEAFEQWQTECDERFNQLKANEEELNSIFIDIYGLQDELTQKVEDKDVTVRKADLGRDIRSFISYAVGCMFGRYSLDVAGLAYAGGEWDASKYASFAADKDNIIPICDDEYFE
;
A
#
# COMPACT_ATOMS: atom_id res chain seq x y z
N LEU A 1 -0.19 4.93 -16.30
CA LEU A 1 -1.25 3.93 -16.22
C LEU A 1 -2.54 4.55 -16.75
N PHE A 2 -3.20 3.91 -17.71
CA PHE A 2 -4.46 4.42 -18.26
C PHE A 2 -5.63 4.09 -17.32
N THR A 3 -6.48 5.07 -17.02
CA THR A 3 -7.62 4.83 -16.11
C THR A 3 -8.75 4.12 -16.87
N PRO A 4 -9.22 2.96 -16.44
CA PRO A 4 -10.37 2.26 -17.06
C PRO A 4 -11.63 3.14 -17.08
N ASP A 5 -12.44 3.01 -18.15
CA ASP A 5 -13.66 3.81 -18.35
C ASP A 5 -14.61 3.80 -17.14
N TRP A 6 -14.86 2.65 -16.57
CA TRP A 6 -15.77 2.53 -15.41
C TRP A 6 -15.24 3.20 -14.16
N ILE A 7 -13.89 3.28 -13.97
CA ILE A 7 -13.29 4.01 -12.86
C ILE A 7 -13.43 5.52 -13.10
N VAL A 8 -13.24 5.99 -14.34
CA VAL A 8 -13.52 7.39 -14.69
C VAL A 8 -14.96 7.76 -14.37
N ARG A 9 -15.90 6.89 -14.72
CA ARG A 9 -17.33 7.08 -14.37
C ARG A 9 -17.51 7.21 -12.86
N TYR A 10 -16.96 6.27 -12.11
CA TYR A 10 -17.01 6.30 -10.65
C TYR A 10 -16.43 7.61 -10.09
N MET A 11 -15.25 8.02 -10.58
CA MET A 11 -14.58 9.25 -10.11
C MET A 11 -15.45 10.49 -10.34
N VAL A 12 -16.00 10.66 -11.53
CA VAL A 12 -16.77 11.85 -11.91
C VAL A 12 -18.16 11.84 -11.27
N GLU A 13 -18.85 10.68 -11.25
CA GLU A 13 -20.17 10.55 -10.65
C GLU A 13 -20.15 10.79 -9.14
N ASN A 14 -19.08 10.39 -8.44
CA ASN A 14 -18.92 10.57 -6.99
C ASN A 14 -18.19 11.88 -6.60
N SER A 15 -17.94 12.77 -7.53
CA SER A 15 -17.42 14.12 -7.29
C SER A 15 -18.30 15.18 -7.89
N LEU A 16 -18.23 15.43 -9.18
CA LEU A 16 -19.09 16.40 -9.89
C LEU A 16 -20.57 16.00 -9.78
N GLY A 17 -20.88 14.73 -10.02
CA GLY A 17 -22.24 14.20 -9.91
C GLY A 17 -22.79 14.35 -8.49
N ARG A 18 -21.99 14.02 -7.48
CA ARG A 18 -22.34 14.16 -6.07
C ARG A 18 -22.63 15.60 -5.70
N LEU A 19 -21.74 16.53 -6.05
CA LEU A 19 -21.93 17.97 -5.79
C LEU A 19 -23.29 18.46 -6.34
N TRP A 20 -23.61 18.04 -7.57
CA TRP A 20 -24.87 18.44 -8.19
C TRP A 20 -26.08 17.82 -7.49
N LEU A 21 -26.10 16.52 -7.24
CA LEU A 21 -27.23 15.82 -6.61
C LEU A 21 -27.47 16.24 -5.16
N GLU A 22 -26.44 16.60 -4.41
CA GLU A 22 -26.57 17.11 -3.04
C GLU A 22 -27.26 18.50 -3.03
N GLY A 23 -27.02 19.31 -4.06
CA GLY A 23 -27.72 20.60 -4.22
C GLY A 23 -29.09 20.49 -4.87
N HIS A 24 -29.29 19.51 -5.75
CA HIS A 24 -30.45 19.34 -6.61
C HIS A 24 -30.99 17.90 -6.54
N PRO A 25 -31.49 17.47 -5.37
CA PRO A 25 -31.94 16.09 -5.17
C PRO A 25 -33.13 15.69 -6.06
N GLU A 26 -33.89 16.64 -6.55
CA GLU A 26 -34.99 16.43 -7.52
C GLU A 26 -34.47 15.86 -8.86
N ALA A 27 -33.22 16.09 -9.21
CA ALA A 27 -32.63 15.58 -10.43
C ALA A 27 -32.32 14.08 -10.36
N SER A 28 -32.39 13.47 -9.19
CA SER A 28 -32.02 12.05 -8.97
C SER A 28 -32.85 11.10 -9.85
N GLU A 29 -34.13 11.31 -10.00
CA GLU A 29 -35.00 10.48 -10.86
C GLU A 29 -34.54 10.47 -12.33
N GLN A 30 -33.98 11.57 -12.79
CA GLN A 30 -33.50 11.72 -14.16
C GLN A 30 -32.07 11.17 -14.32
N LEU A 31 -31.22 11.33 -13.32
CA LEU A 31 -29.76 11.09 -13.41
C LEU A 31 -29.36 9.71 -12.90
N LEU A 32 -30.01 9.18 -11.87
CA LEU A 32 -29.68 7.88 -11.30
C LEU A 32 -30.55 6.77 -11.93
N PRO A 33 -30.01 5.53 -12.02
CA PRO A 33 -30.80 4.39 -12.49
C PRO A 33 -31.84 3.98 -11.45
N THR A 34 -32.93 3.37 -11.90
CA THR A 34 -33.83 2.60 -11.02
C THR A 34 -33.16 1.28 -10.61
N GLU A 35 -33.67 0.60 -9.59
CA GLU A 35 -33.16 -0.72 -9.19
C GLU A 35 -33.14 -1.72 -10.35
N GLU A 36 -34.18 -1.74 -11.20
CA GLU A 36 -34.25 -2.61 -12.36
C GLU A 36 -33.21 -2.26 -13.42
N GLU A 37 -32.98 -0.97 -13.70
CA GLU A 37 -31.95 -0.49 -14.63
C GLU A 37 -30.54 -0.81 -14.12
N GLN A 38 -30.30 -0.63 -12.80
CA GLN A 38 -29.02 -0.94 -12.18
C GLN A 38 -28.71 -2.43 -12.26
N SER A 39 -29.66 -3.29 -11.89
CA SER A 39 -29.50 -4.74 -11.96
C SER A 39 -29.30 -5.25 -13.41
N ALA A 40 -30.00 -4.68 -14.37
CA ALA A 40 -29.79 -4.99 -15.78
C ALA A 40 -28.40 -4.57 -16.27
N TYR A 41 -27.93 -3.39 -15.86
CA TYR A 41 -26.58 -2.90 -16.18
C TYR A 41 -25.48 -3.79 -15.54
N ALA A 42 -25.64 -4.17 -14.27
CA ALA A 42 -24.72 -5.05 -13.56
C ALA A 42 -24.67 -6.44 -14.20
N ALA A 43 -25.80 -6.95 -14.71
CA ALA A 43 -25.88 -8.21 -15.46
C ALA A 43 -25.27 -8.15 -16.87
N GLY A 44 -24.77 -6.99 -17.31
CA GLY A 44 -24.15 -6.80 -18.62
C GLY A 44 -25.12 -6.41 -19.75
N ASN A 45 -26.39 -6.16 -19.45
CA ASN A 45 -27.38 -5.70 -20.42
C ASN A 45 -27.22 -4.17 -20.59
N ARG A 46 -26.27 -3.77 -21.45
CA ARG A 46 -25.97 -2.37 -21.71
C ARG A 46 -26.83 -1.84 -22.84
N ASN A 47 -27.65 -0.82 -22.53
CA ASN A 47 -28.29 -0.03 -23.56
C ASN A 47 -27.32 1.07 -24.02
N PRO A 48 -26.96 1.18 -25.33
CA PRO A 48 -26.10 2.23 -25.84
C PRO A 48 -26.64 3.66 -25.62
N GLU A 49 -27.93 3.81 -25.41
CA GLU A 49 -28.60 5.10 -25.14
C GLU A 49 -28.71 5.42 -23.64
N ASP A 50 -28.24 4.49 -22.79
CA ASP A 50 -28.26 4.67 -21.35
C ASP A 50 -27.18 5.67 -20.92
N THR A 51 -27.62 6.75 -20.26
CA THR A 51 -26.78 7.85 -19.77
C THR A 51 -26.90 8.05 -18.26
N LYS A 52 -27.49 7.07 -17.57
CA LYS A 52 -27.61 7.07 -16.11
C LYS A 52 -26.27 6.87 -15.41
N TRP A 53 -26.16 7.35 -14.19
CA TRP A 53 -24.94 7.27 -13.38
C TRP A 53 -24.93 5.98 -12.55
N HIS A 54 -24.48 4.91 -13.13
CA HIS A 54 -24.48 3.55 -12.56
C HIS A 54 -23.42 3.32 -11.49
N TYR A 55 -22.40 4.19 -11.43
CA TYR A 55 -21.30 4.09 -10.45
C TYR A 55 -21.42 5.12 -9.33
N TYR A 56 -22.52 5.85 -9.26
CA TYR A 56 -22.81 6.71 -8.13
C TYR A 56 -23.07 5.86 -6.88
N LEU A 57 -22.32 6.14 -5.82
CA LEU A 57 -22.44 5.46 -4.54
C LEU A 57 -23.22 6.37 -3.57
N GLU A 58 -24.34 5.89 -3.07
CA GLU A 58 -25.14 6.65 -2.13
C GLU A 58 -24.36 7.01 -0.87
N GLU A 59 -24.75 8.09 -0.20
CA GLU A 59 -24.15 8.52 1.06
C GLU A 59 -24.47 7.51 2.17
N ALA A 60 -23.47 7.26 3.05
CA ALA A 60 -23.66 6.49 4.25
C ALA A 60 -24.72 7.12 5.18
N GLU A 61 -25.40 6.31 5.98
CA GLU A 61 -26.35 6.81 6.97
C GLU A 61 -25.62 7.59 8.06
N GLN A 62 -26.01 8.86 8.23
CA GLN A 62 -25.38 9.81 9.14
C GLN A 62 -26.25 10.07 10.38
N GLU A 63 -25.59 10.42 11.48
CA GLU A 63 -26.28 10.87 12.70
C GLU A 63 -27.05 12.19 12.43
N PRO A 64 -28.17 12.45 13.13
CA PRO A 64 -29.03 13.62 12.90
C PRO A 64 -28.29 14.97 12.97
N GLU A 65 -27.28 15.08 13.85
CA GLU A 65 -26.48 16.31 14.00
C GLU A 65 -25.60 16.55 12.77
N VAL A 66 -25.03 15.48 12.20
CA VAL A 66 -24.24 15.52 10.97
C VAL A 66 -25.14 15.85 9.77
N GLN A 67 -26.33 15.26 9.68
CA GLN A 67 -27.31 15.56 8.64
C GLN A 67 -27.68 17.05 8.64
N ALA A 68 -27.85 17.68 9.82
CA ALA A 68 -28.11 19.11 9.93
C ALA A 68 -26.96 19.97 9.39
N GLN A 69 -25.69 19.59 9.64
CA GLN A 69 -24.53 20.29 9.09
C GLN A 69 -24.45 20.14 7.56
N LEU A 70 -24.70 18.94 7.04
CA LEU A 70 -24.70 18.66 5.61
C LEU A 70 -25.81 19.46 4.90
N ALA A 71 -26.99 19.58 5.50
CA ALA A 71 -28.09 20.37 4.93
C ALA A 71 -27.71 21.85 4.73
N GLU A 72 -26.86 22.43 5.61
CA GLU A 72 -26.37 23.81 5.40
C GLU A 72 -25.39 23.90 4.22
N ILE A 73 -24.50 22.89 4.07
CA ILE A 73 -23.57 22.80 2.94
C ILE A 73 -24.33 22.61 1.63
N HIS A 74 -25.35 21.76 1.61
CA HIS A 74 -26.17 21.48 0.43
C HIS A 74 -26.92 22.72 -0.05
N LYS A 75 -27.23 23.69 0.82
CA LYS A 75 -27.78 24.98 0.40
C LYS A 75 -26.81 25.81 -0.46
N GLU A 76 -25.49 25.69 -0.19
CA GLU A 76 -24.46 26.33 -1.01
C GLU A 76 -24.49 25.75 -2.44
N TYR A 77 -24.67 24.43 -2.58
CA TYR A 77 -24.78 23.76 -3.88
C TYR A 77 -26.08 24.02 -4.59
N ALA A 78 -27.22 24.11 -3.85
CA ALA A 78 -28.51 24.41 -4.39
C ALA A 78 -28.58 25.82 -5.02
N ALA A 79 -27.71 26.73 -4.60
CA ALA A 79 -27.57 28.04 -5.17
C ALA A 79 -26.80 28.12 -6.49
N LEU A 80 -26.07 27.01 -6.85
CA LEU A 80 -25.30 26.96 -8.08
C LEU A 80 -26.19 26.68 -9.29
N THR A 81 -25.92 27.40 -10.38
CA THR A 81 -26.43 27.07 -11.69
C THR A 81 -25.41 26.33 -12.54
N PRO A 82 -25.80 25.55 -13.55
CA PRO A 82 -24.84 24.73 -14.31
C PRO A 82 -23.69 25.55 -14.93
N ASP A 83 -23.94 26.76 -15.40
CA ASP A 83 -22.93 27.64 -16.02
C ASP A 83 -21.90 28.20 -15.02
N GLN A 84 -22.15 28.12 -13.72
CA GLN A 84 -21.23 28.55 -12.67
C GLN A 84 -20.25 27.46 -12.24
N LEU A 85 -20.53 26.19 -12.57
CA LEU A 85 -19.66 25.07 -12.23
C LEU A 85 -18.34 25.15 -12.98
N LYS A 86 -17.23 24.97 -12.28
CA LYS A 86 -15.89 24.90 -12.88
C LYS A 86 -15.21 23.58 -12.49
N VAL A 87 -14.84 22.81 -13.49
CA VAL A 87 -14.25 21.49 -13.32
C VAL A 87 -12.95 21.36 -14.09
N ILE A 88 -11.95 20.69 -13.52
CA ILE A 88 -10.64 20.54 -14.14
C ILE A 88 -10.09 19.13 -13.99
N ASP A 89 -9.38 18.68 -15.04
CA ASP A 89 -8.37 17.64 -14.98
C ASP A 89 -6.98 18.26 -15.20
N PRO A 90 -6.17 18.47 -14.14
CA PRO A 90 -4.86 19.09 -14.25
C PRO A 90 -3.76 18.18 -14.84
N CYS A 91 -4.06 16.89 -15.10
CA CYS A 91 -3.15 15.93 -15.74
C CYS A 91 -3.94 15.15 -16.80
N SER A 92 -4.51 15.89 -17.78
CA SER A 92 -5.61 15.42 -18.62
C SER A 92 -5.26 14.28 -19.58
N GLY A 93 -3.96 14.01 -19.82
CA GLY A 93 -3.54 12.99 -20.77
C GLY A 93 -4.20 13.19 -22.15
N SER A 94 -4.84 12.15 -22.65
CA SER A 94 -5.61 12.20 -23.90
C SER A 94 -7.04 12.74 -23.74
N GLY A 95 -7.41 13.25 -22.55
CA GLY A 95 -8.70 13.86 -22.29
C GLY A 95 -9.84 12.86 -21.98
N HIS A 96 -9.52 11.68 -21.52
CA HIS A 96 -10.52 10.63 -21.24
C HIS A 96 -11.45 11.04 -20.08
N ILE A 97 -10.89 11.57 -18.99
CA ILE A 97 -11.66 12.12 -17.86
C ILE A 97 -12.47 13.33 -18.31
N LEU A 98 -11.88 14.26 -19.08
CA LEU A 98 -12.57 15.43 -19.62
C LEU A 98 -13.78 15.05 -20.47
N ALA A 99 -13.64 14.03 -21.31
CA ALA A 99 -14.73 13.55 -22.16
C ALA A 99 -15.92 13.04 -21.35
N TYR A 100 -15.68 12.35 -20.22
CA TYR A 100 -16.78 11.89 -19.38
C TYR A 100 -17.34 13.02 -18.47
N MET A 101 -16.50 13.94 -17.98
CA MET A 101 -17.00 15.13 -17.32
C MET A 101 -17.92 15.95 -18.23
N PHE A 102 -17.63 16.01 -19.54
CA PHE A 102 -18.50 16.62 -20.52
C PHE A 102 -19.88 15.94 -20.56
N ASP A 103 -19.92 14.60 -20.60
CA ASP A 103 -21.17 13.83 -20.62
C ASP A 103 -21.99 14.06 -19.34
N VAL A 104 -21.36 14.09 -18.17
CA VAL A 104 -22.01 14.38 -16.88
C VAL A 104 -22.55 15.81 -16.84
N LEU A 105 -21.77 16.80 -17.29
CA LEU A 105 -22.22 18.19 -17.39
C LEU A 105 -23.41 18.32 -18.34
N MET A 106 -23.42 17.64 -19.49
CA MET A 106 -24.58 17.62 -20.40
C MET A 106 -25.84 17.19 -19.66
N LYS A 107 -25.77 16.15 -18.85
CA LYS A 107 -26.93 15.66 -18.08
C LYS A 107 -27.35 16.64 -16.98
N ILE A 108 -26.39 17.29 -16.34
CA ILE A 108 -26.67 18.38 -15.38
C ILE A 108 -27.44 19.51 -16.06
N TYR A 109 -26.98 19.99 -17.21
CA TYR A 109 -27.67 21.06 -17.95
C TYR A 109 -29.06 20.64 -18.43
N GLU A 110 -29.20 19.42 -18.95
CA GLU A 110 -30.48 18.86 -19.40
C GLU A 110 -31.48 18.76 -18.22
N SER A 111 -31.05 18.30 -17.06
CA SER A 111 -31.87 18.20 -15.84
C SER A 111 -32.32 19.59 -15.33
N TYR A 112 -31.51 20.61 -15.58
CA TYR A 112 -31.82 22.00 -15.19
C TYR A 112 -32.70 22.73 -16.22
N GLY A 113 -32.90 22.15 -17.42
CA GLY A 113 -33.82 22.69 -18.43
C GLY A 113 -33.15 23.42 -19.60
N TYR A 114 -31.85 23.34 -19.77
CA TYR A 114 -31.15 23.87 -20.95
C TYR A 114 -31.39 23.02 -22.17
N THR A 115 -31.40 23.63 -23.33
CA THR A 115 -31.36 22.90 -24.61
C THR A 115 -29.97 22.31 -24.83
N THR A 116 -29.88 21.18 -25.53
CA THR A 116 -28.59 20.54 -25.88
C THR A 116 -27.59 21.53 -26.49
N ARG A 117 -28.09 22.42 -27.33
CA ARG A 117 -27.24 23.40 -28.05
C ARG A 117 -26.67 24.47 -27.12
N GLU A 118 -27.46 24.97 -26.17
CA GLU A 118 -27.00 25.92 -25.17
C GLU A 118 -26.06 25.27 -24.18
N ALA A 119 -26.39 24.05 -23.75
CA ALA A 119 -25.52 23.26 -22.84
C ALA A 119 -24.11 23.03 -23.40
N VAL A 120 -24.01 22.57 -24.64
CA VAL A 120 -22.70 22.33 -25.30
C VAL A 120 -21.85 23.59 -25.34
N ALA A 121 -22.43 24.71 -25.74
CA ALA A 121 -21.70 25.98 -25.79
C ALA A 121 -21.20 26.40 -24.41
N SER A 122 -22.08 26.37 -23.41
CA SER A 122 -21.78 26.78 -22.04
C SER A 122 -20.72 25.85 -21.38
N ILE A 123 -20.80 24.53 -21.61
CA ILE A 123 -19.81 23.57 -21.07
C ILE A 123 -18.40 23.92 -21.55
N VAL A 124 -18.23 24.19 -22.84
CA VAL A 124 -16.91 24.50 -23.41
C VAL A 124 -16.41 25.88 -23.01
N GLU A 125 -17.31 26.87 -22.92
CA GLU A 125 -16.96 28.26 -22.56
C GLU A 125 -16.74 28.45 -21.06
N ASN A 126 -17.50 27.77 -20.19
CA ASN A 126 -17.57 28.14 -18.78
C ASN A 126 -17.10 27.06 -17.82
N ASN A 127 -17.28 25.75 -18.15
CA ASN A 127 -17.17 24.70 -17.15
C ASN A 127 -15.89 23.88 -17.20
N LEU A 128 -15.44 23.48 -18.39
CA LEU A 128 -14.47 22.39 -18.54
C LEU A 128 -13.07 22.89 -18.81
N TYR A 129 -12.13 22.51 -17.96
CA TYR A 129 -10.72 22.88 -18.01
C TYR A 129 -9.82 21.64 -18.01
N GLY A 130 -8.71 21.70 -18.74
CA GLY A 130 -7.72 20.64 -18.78
C GLY A 130 -6.30 21.18 -18.95
N LEU A 131 -5.36 20.58 -18.27
CA LEU A 131 -3.92 20.84 -18.40
C LEU A 131 -3.14 19.55 -18.59
N ASP A 132 -2.11 19.59 -19.39
CA ASP A 132 -1.11 18.52 -19.46
C ASP A 132 0.27 19.09 -19.72
N ILE A 133 1.31 18.40 -19.26
CA ILE A 133 2.71 18.80 -19.47
C ILE A 133 3.18 18.45 -20.88
N ASP A 134 2.61 17.41 -21.50
CA ASP A 134 2.92 16.96 -22.86
C ASP A 134 2.01 17.67 -23.87
N ASP A 135 2.65 18.38 -24.84
CA ASP A 135 1.93 19.14 -25.87
C ASP A 135 1.02 18.25 -26.72
N ARG A 136 1.41 17.00 -26.99
CA ARG A 136 0.64 16.04 -27.79
C ARG A 136 -0.55 15.50 -27.02
N ALA A 137 -0.36 15.23 -25.74
CA ALA A 137 -1.46 14.82 -24.85
C ALA A 137 -2.51 15.92 -24.74
N ALA A 138 -2.11 17.17 -24.50
CA ALA A 138 -3.01 18.32 -24.47
C ALA A 138 -3.75 18.53 -25.79
N GLN A 139 -3.09 18.35 -26.94
CA GLN A 139 -3.75 18.41 -28.26
C GLN A 139 -4.80 17.32 -28.45
N LEU A 140 -4.51 16.08 -27.99
CA LEU A 140 -5.47 14.98 -28.01
C LEU A 140 -6.66 15.25 -27.08
N ALA A 141 -6.41 15.78 -25.88
CA ALA A 141 -7.46 16.15 -24.94
C ALA A 141 -8.36 17.28 -25.52
N TYR A 142 -7.74 18.30 -26.11
CA TYR A 142 -8.45 19.37 -26.83
C TYR A 142 -9.34 18.77 -27.93
N PHE A 143 -8.77 17.92 -28.78
CA PHE A 143 -9.52 17.25 -29.84
C PHE A 143 -10.67 16.39 -29.29
N SER A 144 -10.44 15.67 -28.20
CA SER A 144 -11.43 14.83 -27.52
C SER A 144 -12.65 15.66 -27.08
N VAL A 145 -12.42 16.81 -26.43
CA VAL A 145 -13.47 17.74 -26.00
C VAL A 145 -14.24 18.30 -27.20
N MET A 146 -13.53 18.71 -28.27
CA MET A 146 -14.14 19.22 -29.49
C MET A 146 -15.02 18.17 -30.17
N MET A 147 -14.57 16.91 -30.19
CA MET A 147 -15.35 15.81 -30.78
C MET A 147 -16.58 15.47 -29.92
N LYS A 148 -16.48 15.56 -28.60
CA LYS A 148 -17.64 15.45 -27.69
C LYS A 148 -18.66 16.55 -27.95
N ALA A 149 -18.20 17.80 -28.03
CA ALA A 149 -19.08 18.93 -28.36
C ALA A 149 -19.79 18.72 -29.72
N ARG A 150 -19.08 18.25 -30.74
CA ARG A 150 -19.65 17.93 -32.05
C ARG A 150 -20.61 16.75 -32.04
N GLN A 151 -20.39 15.76 -31.17
CA GLN A 151 -21.31 14.62 -31.00
C GLN A 151 -22.70 15.08 -30.64
N TYR A 152 -22.81 16.05 -29.74
CA TYR A 152 -24.08 16.64 -29.30
C TYR A 152 -24.59 17.74 -30.24
N ASP A 153 -23.71 18.59 -30.84
CA ASP A 153 -24.06 19.64 -31.78
C ASP A 153 -23.20 19.59 -33.05
N ARG A 154 -23.74 19.01 -34.12
CA ARG A 154 -23.05 18.80 -35.41
C ARG A 154 -22.44 20.08 -36.01
N ARG A 155 -22.98 21.27 -35.65
CA ARG A 155 -22.52 22.57 -36.15
C ARG A 155 -21.57 23.28 -35.16
N PHE A 156 -21.16 22.65 -34.11
CA PHE A 156 -20.37 23.27 -33.05
C PHE A 156 -19.10 23.98 -33.57
N PHE A 157 -18.37 23.35 -34.47
CA PHE A 157 -17.14 23.94 -35.02
C PHE A 157 -17.33 25.28 -35.73
N SER A 158 -18.50 25.52 -36.30
CA SER A 158 -18.80 26.80 -36.97
C SER A 158 -19.06 27.97 -36.01
N ARG A 159 -19.12 27.71 -34.71
CA ARG A 159 -19.33 28.75 -33.68
C ARG A 159 -18.04 29.43 -33.23
N GLY A 160 -16.90 28.86 -33.54
CA GLY A 160 -15.58 29.41 -33.12
C GLY A 160 -15.27 29.32 -31.65
N ILE A 161 -16.06 28.55 -30.84
CA ILE A 161 -15.88 28.36 -29.41
C ILE A 161 -14.67 27.40 -29.20
N GLN A 162 -13.76 27.76 -28.31
CA GLN A 162 -12.54 27.00 -28.01
C GLN A 162 -12.57 26.47 -26.59
N PRO A 163 -12.17 25.20 -26.33
CA PRO A 163 -12.10 24.65 -25.00
C PRO A 163 -10.90 25.18 -24.22
N HIS A 164 -11.03 25.25 -22.91
CA HIS A 164 -9.94 25.60 -21.97
C HIS A 164 -9.06 24.39 -21.67
N VAL A 165 -8.45 23.82 -22.71
CA VAL A 165 -7.54 22.69 -22.61
C VAL A 165 -6.20 23.10 -23.18
N TYR A 166 -5.18 23.16 -22.31
CA TYR A 166 -3.90 23.73 -22.65
C TYR A 166 -2.74 22.81 -22.29
N ALA A 167 -1.66 22.84 -23.11
CA ALA A 167 -0.38 22.36 -22.68
C ALA A 167 0.28 23.35 -21.73
N ILE A 168 0.98 22.85 -20.72
CA ILE A 168 1.83 23.71 -19.89
C ILE A 168 2.91 24.35 -20.77
N VAL A 169 3.01 25.65 -20.70
CA VAL A 169 4.03 26.44 -21.41
C VAL A 169 4.96 27.10 -20.41
N GLU A 170 6.22 27.27 -20.80
CA GLU A 170 7.23 27.92 -19.96
C GLU A 170 7.70 29.26 -20.54
N SER A 171 8.12 30.14 -19.67
CA SER A 171 8.50 31.51 -19.99
C SER A 171 10.01 31.72 -20.24
N ASN A 172 10.80 30.64 -20.29
CA ASN A 172 12.26 30.67 -20.30
C ASN A 172 12.87 31.48 -21.43
N HIS A 173 12.15 31.61 -22.55
CA HIS A 173 12.67 32.25 -23.79
C HIS A 173 11.70 33.30 -24.35
N VAL A 174 10.90 33.94 -23.49
CA VAL A 174 9.94 34.97 -23.91
C VAL A 174 10.67 36.18 -24.46
N ASP A 175 10.22 36.67 -25.64
CA ASP A 175 10.77 37.87 -26.25
C ASP A 175 10.43 39.12 -25.44
N LYS A 176 11.45 39.78 -24.90
CA LYS A 176 11.30 40.99 -24.11
C LYS A 176 10.65 42.14 -24.88
N PHE A 177 10.96 42.27 -26.19
CA PHE A 177 10.32 43.31 -27.02
C PHE A 177 8.83 43.07 -27.20
N ALA A 178 8.39 41.80 -27.26
CA ALA A 178 6.97 41.46 -27.29
C ALA A 178 6.28 41.82 -25.97
N VAL A 179 6.93 41.61 -24.81
CA VAL A 179 6.43 42.02 -23.51
C VAL A 179 6.30 43.52 -23.39
N ASP A 180 7.35 44.27 -23.75
CA ASP A 180 7.36 45.73 -23.72
C ASP A 180 6.27 46.31 -24.66
N TYR A 181 6.09 45.73 -25.83
CA TYR A 181 5.01 46.09 -26.76
C TYR A 181 3.63 45.80 -26.18
N PHE A 182 3.43 44.61 -25.63
CA PHE A 182 2.16 44.23 -25.04
C PHE A 182 1.79 45.13 -23.87
N CYS A 183 2.71 45.38 -22.95
CA CYS A 183 2.47 46.22 -21.77
C CYS A 183 2.29 47.70 -22.11
N ASN A 184 2.88 48.18 -23.19
CA ASN A 184 2.75 49.55 -23.72
C ASN A 184 2.91 50.64 -22.64
N GLY A 185 3.81 50.44 -21.68
CA GLY A 185 4.06 51.37 -20.58
C GLY A 185 3.03 51.37 -19.49
N ASP A 186 2.01 50.52 -19.53
CA ASP A 186 1.07 50.32 -18.43
C ASP A 186 1.71 49.54 -17.25
N ALA A 187 1.80 50.16 -16.09
CA ALA A 187 2.45 49.60 -14.92
C ALA A 187 1.73 48.37 -14.37
N LYS A 188 0.39 48.26 -14.50
CA LYS A 188 -0.39 47.10 -14.04
C LYS A 188 -0.15 45.90 -14.94
N LEU A 189 -0.21 46.10 -16.26
CA LEU A 189 0.09 45.05 -17.23
C LEU A 189 1.54 44.56 -17.10
N THR A 190 2.50 45.48 -16.88
CA THR A 190 3.91 45.15 -16.66
C THR A 190 4.07 44.28 -15.41
N THR A 191 3.48 44.67 -14.27
CA THR A 191 3.54 43.90 -13.01
C THR A 191 2.92 42.52 -13.17
N ALA A 192 1.78 42.43 -13.86
CA ALA A 192 1.11 41.15 -14.10
C ALA A 192 1.95 40.23 -14.98
N MET A 193 2.47 40.73 -16.10
CA MET A 193 3.32 39.94 -17.00
C MET A 193 4.64 39.52 -16.36
N ASP A 194 5.31 40.40 -15.62
CA ASP A 194 6.53 40.06 -14.86
C ASP A 194 6.28 38.95 -13.84
N THR A 195 5.11 38.97 -13.18
CA THR A 195 4.72 37.94 -12.24
C THR A 195 4.50 36.61 -12.95
N ILE A 196 3.72 36.59 -14.04
CA ILE A 196 3.43 35.39 -14.83
C ILE A 196 4.74 34.80 -15.40
N ILE A 197 5.62 35.63 -15.97
CA ILE A 197 6.89 35.20 -16.52
C ILE A 197 7.78 34.58 -15.44
N ARG A 198 7.85 35.19 -14.27
CA ARG A 198 8.63 34.64 -13.15
C ARG A 198 8.07 33.31 -12.65
N GLU A 199 6.76 33.18 -12.51
CA GLU A 199 6.11 32.02 -11.92
C GLU A 199 6.00 30.83 -12.88
N LEU A 200 5.99 31.07 -14.21
CA LEU A 200 6.02 30.04 -15.24
C LEU A 200 7.42 29.71 -15.76
N HIS A 201 8.48 30.25 -15.13
CA HIS A 201 9.84 29.85 -15.46
C HIS A 201 10.06 28.38 -15.11
N ASP A 202 10.62 27.62 -16.04
CA ASP A 202 10.78 26.17 -15.95
C ASP A 202 9.45 25.39 -15.73
N ALA A 203 8.32 25.96 -16.15
CA ALA A 203 7.01 25.34 -15.89
C ALA A 203 6.85 23.93 -16.47
N LYS A 204 7.55 23.61 -17.57
CA LYS A 204 7.57 22.25 -18.14
C LYS A 204 8.33 21.21 -17.30
N GLU A 205 9.12 21.65 -16.32
CA GLU A 205 9.72 20.73 -15.33
C GLU A 205 8.76 20.36 -14.21
N TYR A 206 7.82 21.27 -13.88
CA TYR A 206 6.94 21.14 -12.72
C TYR A 206 5.50 20.74 -13.08
N GLY A 207 5.05 21.11 -14.28
CA GLY A 207 3.68 20.85 -14.72
C GLY A 207 2.64 21.62 -13.92
N SER A 208 1.44 21.07 -13.82
CA SER A 208 0.28 21.69 -13.17
C SER A 208 0.33 21.72 -11.63
N ILE A 209 1.45 21.31 -11.01
CA ILE A 209 1.66 21.45 -9.55
C ILE A 209 2.12 22.87 -9.15
N LEU A 210 2.32 23.75 -10.12
CA LEU A 210 2.66 25.15 -9.91
C LEU A 210 1.49 25.91 -9.31
N THR A 211 1.82 26.82 -8.40
CA THR A 211 0.88 27.84 -7.89
C THR A 211 1.16 29.17 -8.55
N VAL A 212 0.15 29.76 -9.15
CA VAL A 212 0.25 31.04 -9.83
C VAL A 212 -0.58 32.10 -9.07
N THR A 213 0.00 33.27 -8.92
CA THR A 213 -0.67 34.41 -8.26
C THR A 213 -1.80 34.95 -9.15
N PRO A 214 -3.05 35.07 -8.64
CA PRO A 214 -4.16 35.65 -9.40
C PRO A 214 -3.84 37.07 -9.90
N GLN A 215 -4.24 37.36 -11.12
CA GLN A 215 -4.06 38.65 -11.79
C GLN A 215 -5.42 39.25 -12.19
N GLU A 216 -5.44 40.51 -12.68
CA GLU A 216 -6.60 41.11 -13.34
C GLU A 216 -6.72 40.57 -14.78
N TRP A 217 -7.24 39.34 -14.91
CA TRP A 217 -7.28 38.61 -16.18
C TRP A 217 -8.01 39.36 -17.28
N SER A 218 -9.12 40.05 -16.97
CA SER A 218 -9.89 40.86 -17.93
C SER A 218 -9.01 41.93 -18.59
N ALA A 219 -8.16 42.64 -17.82
CA ALA A 219 -7.29 43.66 -18.35
C ALA A 219 -6.23 43.09 -19.32
N LEU A 220 -5.72 41.88 -19.03
CA LEU A 220 -4.80 41.18 -19.92
C LEU A 220 -5.50 40.77 -21.23
N TYR A 221 -6.70 40.20 -21.16
CA TYR A 221 -7.44 39.80 -22.37
C TYR A 221 -7.92 41.00 -23.18
N ASP A 222 -8.37 42.07 -22.54
CA ASP A 222 -8.73 43.34 -23.24
C ASP A 222 -7.54 43.83 -24.03
N ARG A 223 -6.32 43.75 -23.47
CA ARG A 223 -5.12 44.15 -24.19
C ARG A 223 -4.83 43.24 -25.39
N PHE A 224 -5.03 41.95 -25.30
CA PHE A 224 -4.92 41.03 -26.44
C PHE A 224 -5.93 41.35 -27.54
N VAL A 225 -7.16 41.71 -27.20
CA VAL A 225 -8.17 42.15 -28.15
C VAL A 225 -7.72 43.43 -28.86
N GLU A 226 -7.24 44.44 -28.12
CA GLU A 226 -6.75 45.69 -28.69
C GLU A 226 -5.65 45.48 -29.72
N ILE A 227 -4.64 44.62 -29.40
CA ILE A 227 -3.53 44.40 -30.32
C ILE A 227 -3.87 43.52 -31.52
N THR A 228 -5.02 42.81 -31.49
CA THR A 228 -5.43 41.92 -32.59
C THR A 228 -5.60 42.66 -33.91
N GLU A 229 -6.02 43.90 -33.88
CA GLU A 229 -6.21 44.74 -35.07
C GLU A 229 -4.98 45.62 -35.43
N ASP A 230 -3.91 45.58 -34.63
CA ASP A 230 -2.72 46.38 -34.82
C ASP A 230 -1.86 45.85 -35.98
N ILE A 231 -1.14 46.72 -36.67
CA ILE A 231 -0.28 46.40 -37.78
C ILE A 231 1.19 46.40 -37.30
N ASN A 232 1.51 45.60 -36.30
CA ASN A 232 2.86 45.51 -35.74
C ASN A 232 3.36 44.06 -35.75
N ILE A 233 4.60 43.85 -36.14
CA ILE A 233 5.25 42.54 -36.16
C ILE A 233 5.30 41.91 -34.74
N SER A 234 5.48 42.75 -33.71
CA SER A 234 5.50 42.32 -32.31
C SER A 234 4.13 41.77 -31.83
N ARG A 235 3.03 42.12 -32.51
CA ARG A 235 1.71 41.56 -32.29
C ARG A 235 1.69 40.03 -32.44
N GLU A 236 2.25 39.53 -33.55
CA GLU A 236 2.26 38.10 -33.84
C GLU A 236 3.07 37.33 -32.79
N VAL A 237 4.19 37.91 -32.35
CA VAL A 237 5.02 37.32 -31.29
C VAL A 237 4.27 37.35 -29.95
N ALA A 238 3.64 38.47 -29.60
CA ALA A 238 2.86 38.60 -28.36
C ALA A 238 1.68 37.59 -28.32
N LEU A 239 0.93 37.45 -29.39
CA LEU A 239 -0.18 36.50 -29.48
C LEU A 239 0.33 35.05 -29.45
N ARG A 240 1.46 34.74 -30.04
CA ARG A 240 2.01 33.37 -30.04
C ARG A 240 2.66 32.98 -28.72
N GLU A 241 3.36 33.89 -28.04
CA GLU A 241 4.17 33.58 -26.86
C GLU A 241 3.49 33.99 -25.54
N LEU A 242 2.82 35.15 -25.46
CA LEU A 242 2.27 35.67 -24.23
C LEU A 242 0.83 35.17 -23.97
N LEU A 243 -0.01 35.02 -24.99
CA LEU A 243 -1.37 34.57 -24.82
C LEU A 243 -1.45 33.17 -24.20
N PRO A 244 -0.68 32.16 -24.68
CA PRO A 244 -0.68 30.83 -24.01
C PRO A 244 -0.18 30.89 -22.57
N LEU A 245 0.79 31.75 -22.24
CA LEU A 245 1.24 31.91 -20.83
C LEU A 245 0.13 32.46 -19.94
N VAL A 246 -0.62 33.45 -20.42
CA VAL A 246 -1.73 34.04 -19.66
C VAL A 246 -2.86 33.02 -19.48
N GLN A 247 -3.19 32.25 -20.51
CA GLN A 247 -4.22 31.20 -20.44
C GLN A 247 -3.85 30.10 -19.43
N VAL A 248 -2.61 29.61 -19.45
CA VAL A 248 -2.12 28.63 -18.49
C VAL A 248 -2.06 29.22 -17.08
N ALA A 249 -1.57 30.45 -16.93
CA ALA A 249 -1.49 31.15 -15.65
C ALA A 249 -2.89 31.33 -15.01
N GLU A 250 -3.88 31.78 -15.79
CA GLU A 250 -5.27 31.90 -15.32
C GLU A 250 -5.82 30.54 -14.88
N THR A 251 -5.63 29.49 -15.68
CA THR A 251 -6.12 28.14 -15.39
C THR A 251 -5.50 27.59 -14.11
N LEU A 252 -4.21 27.84 -13.85
CA LEU A 252 -3.52 27.44 -12.62
C LEU A 252 -3.93 28.27 -11.39
N ALA A 253 -4.25 29.54 -11.58
CA ALA A 253 -4.64 30.46 -10.50
C ALA A 253 -6.11 30.32 -10.09
N GLN A 254 -6.95 29.74 -10.95
CA GLN A 254 -8.38 29.62 -10.74
C GLN A 254 -8.71 28.57 -9.67
N ARG A 255 -9.88 28.74 -9.01
CA ARG A 255 -10.46 27.75 -8.09
C ARG A 255 -11.61 27.02 -8.75
N TYR A 256 -11.68 25.72 -8.50
CA TYR A 256 -12.62 24.81 -9.15
C TYR A 256 -13.62 24.23 -8.15
N ASP A 257 -14.83 23.95 -8.62
CA ASP A 257 -15.84 23.22 -7.84
C ASP A 257 -15.47 21.74 -7.76
N THR A 258 -14.86 21.21 -8.83
CA THR A 258 -14.43 19.82 -8.84
C THR A 258 -13.08 19.65 -9.55
N VAL A 259 -12.19 18.88 -8.95
CA VAL A 259 -10.90 18.43 -9.54
C VAL A 259 -10.93 16.92 -9.65
N VAL A 260 -10.80 16.37 -10.86
CA VAL A 260 -10.75 14.93 -11.11
C VAL A 260 -9.54 14.60 -11.93
N THR A 261 -8.66 13.75 -11.42
CA THR A 261 -7.40 13.46 -12.11
C THR A 261 -6.77 12.12 -11.73
N ASN A 262 -5.96 11.62 -12.65
CA ASN A 262 -4.98 10.55 -12.41
C ASN A 262 -3.58 11.20 -12.47
N PRO A 263 -3.01 11.62 -11.32
CA PRO A 263 -1.73 12.32 -11.30
C PRO A 263 -0.54 11.39 -11.65
N PRO A 264 0.62 11.92 -12.03
CA PRO A 264 1.80 11.11 -12.28
C PRO A 264 2.32 10.44 -11.01
N TYR A 265 2.71 9.14 -11.10
CA TYR A 265 3.33 8.37 -10.03
C TYR A 265 4.84 8.35 -10.23
N MET A 266 5.56 9.11 -9.43
CA MET A 266 7.00 9.23 -9.53
C MET A 266 7.61 9.37 -8.14
N GLY A 267 8.19 8.28 -7.64
CA GLY A 267 8.91 8.29 -6.36
C GLY A 267 10.11 9.23 -6.40
N ALA A 268 10.48 9.79 -5.26
CA ALA A 268 11.54 10.81 -5.14
C ALA A 268 12.88 10.43 -5.79
N SER A 269 13.21 9.13 -5.86
CA SER A 269 14.43 8.63 -6.52
C SER A 269 14.39 8.71 -8.04
N ASN A 270 13.21 8.80 -8.64
CA ASN A 270 12.99 8.80 -10.08
C ASN A 270 12.71 10.21 -10.64
N MET A 271 12.53 11.19 -9.76
CA MET A 271 12.35 12.59 -10.15
C MET A 271 13.66 13.18 -10.67
N ASN A 272 13.57 14.05 -11.69
CA ASN A 272 14.71 14.85 -12.08
C ASN A 272 15.12 15.83 -10.96
N PRO A 273 16.35 16.36 -10.95
CA PRO A 273 16.84 17.21 -9.86
C PRO A 273 15.98 18.46 -9.61
N LYS A 274 15.49 19.13 -10.67
CA LYS A 274 14.67 20.35 -10.56
C LYS A 274 13.31 20.05 -9.89
N LEU A 275 12.61 19.04 -10.37
CA LEU A 275 11.33 18.62 -9.79
C LEU A 275 11.48 18.17 -8.34
N ASN A 276 12.53 17.39 -8.03
CA ASN A 276 12.81 16.92 -6.68
C ASN A 276 13.07 18.09 -5.72
N GLU A 277 13.86 19.09 -6.16
CA GLU A 277 14.11 20.30 -5.38
C GLU A 277 12.83 21.13 -5.19
N PHE A 278 12.05 21.30 -6.24
CA PHE A 278 10.77 22.03 -6.19
C PHE A 278 9.81 21.39 -5.18
N ILE A 279 9.63 20.06 -5.24
CA ILE A 279 8.74 19.34 -4.30
C ILE A 279 9.28 19.41 -2.87
N LYS A 280 10.58 19.31 -2.65
CA LYS A 280 11.18 19.48 -1.31
C LYS A 280 10.97 20.88 -0.74
N ASN A 281 10.97 21.91 -1.57
CA ASN A 281 10.82 23.31 -1.12
C ASN A 281 9.36 23.68 -0.88
N ASN A 282 8.44 23.20 -1.73
CA ASN A 282 7.03 23.62 -1.71
C ASN A 282 6.10 22.58 -1.04
N TYR A 283 6.49 21.29 -1.03
CA TYR A 283 5.70 20.17 -0.53
C TYR A 283 6.55 19.24 0.37
N ALA A 284 7.35 19.81 1.26
CA ALA A 284 8.34 19.09 2.08
C ALA A 284 7.77 17.89 2.85
N GLU A 285 6.54 17.99 3.35
CA GLU A 285 5.84 16.93 4.09
C GLU A 285 5.24 15.84 3.19
N TYR A 286 5.17 16.08 1.86
CA TYR A 286 4.52 15.21 0.87
C TYR A 286 5.48 14.74 -0.23
N LYS A 287 6.79 14.82 0.01
CA LYS A 287 7.87 14.62 -0.96
C LYS A 287 8.16 13.17 -1.35
N SER A 288 7.46 12.22 -0.78
CA SER A 288 7.74 10.78 -1.00
C SER A 288 7.46 10.33 -2.42
N ASP A 289 6.42 10.89 -3.03
CA ASP A 289 6.03 10.65 -4.43
C ASP A 289 5.32 11.88 -4.98
N SER A 290 5.36 12.07 -6.31
CA SER A 290 4.71 13.19 -6.98
C SER A 290 3.20 13.21 -6.77
N PHE A 291 2.53 12.04 -6.80
CA PHE A 291 1.07 12.00 -6.62
C PHE A 291 0.64 12.59 -5.28
N SER A 292 1.43 12.40 -4.21
CA SER A 292 1.06 12.94 -2.89
C SER A 292 1.08 14.48 -2.87
N ALA A 293 2.06 15.09 -3.53
CA ALA A 293 2.09 16.54 -3.72
C ALA A 293 0.94 17.03 -4.61
N PHE A 294 0.59 16.27 -5.67
CA PHE A 294 -0.55 16.58 -6.53
C PHE A 294 -1.90 16.53 -5.80
N VAL A 295 -2.12 15.56 -4.91
CA VAL A 295 -3.36 15.49 -4.10
C VAL A 295 -3.52 16.73 -3.22
N ILE A 296 -2.44 17.16 -2.57
CA ILE A 296 -2.45 18.37 -1.75
C ILE A 296 -2.67 19.61 -2.60
N HIS A 297 -1.97 19.74 -3.72
CA HIS A 297 -2.13 20.86 -4.64
C HIS A 297 -3.55 20.96 -5.20
N ALA A 298 -4.13 19.84 -5.63
CA ALA A 298 -5.50 19.79 -6.11
C ALA A 298 -6.52 20.22 -5.05
N SER A 299 -6.34 19.83 -3.78
CA SER A 299 -7.14 20.34 -2.66
C SER A 299 -7.03 21.87 -2.55
N GLN A 300 -5.84 22.45 -2.80
CA GLN A 300 -5.63 23.90 -2.81
C GLN A 300 -6.27 24.60 -4.03
N MET A 301 -6.36 23.92 -5.18
CA MET A 301 -7.07 24.41 -6.37
C MET A 301 -8.59 24.32 -6.22
N THR A 302 -9.10 23.55 -5.27
CA THR A 302 -10.52 23.32 -5.09
C THR A 302 -11.11 24.39 -4.17
N LYS A 303 -12.33 24.86 -4.49
CA LYS A 303 -13.11 25.76 -3.63
C LYS A 303 -13.40 25.07 -2.29
N GLN A 304 -13.66 25.86 -1.25
CA GLN A 304 -14.18 25.33 0.00
C GLN A 304 -15.50 24.61 -0.28
N SER A 305 -15.68 23.41 0.25
CA SER A 305 -16.81 22.50 -0.01
C SER A 305 -16.87 21.93 -1.45
N GLY A 306 -15.90 22.20 -2.31
CA GLY A 306 -15.77 21.53 -3.61
C GLY A 306 -15.27 20.08 -3.44
N TYR A 307 -15.23 19.33 -4.54
CA TYR A 307 -14.87 17.91 -4.55
C TYR A 307 -13.57 17.65 -5.30
N CYS A 308 -12.76 16.72 -4.77
CA CYS A 308 -11.62 16.15 -5.48
C CYS A 308 -11.83 14.64 -5.66
N SER A 309 -11.45 14.11 -6.81
CA SER A 309 -11.43 12.66 -7.04
C SER A 309 -10.16 12.21 -7.76
N PHE A 310 -9.57 11.13 -7.27
CA PHE A 310 -8.27 10.66 -7.69
C PHE A 310 -8.25 9.17 -7.99
N PHE A 311 -7.33 8.81 -8.87
CA PHE A 311 -6.85 7.44 -9.05
C PHE A 311 -5.36 7.42 -8.73
N THR A 312 -4.93 6.72 -7.66
CA THR A 312 -3.56 6.76 -7.13
C THR A 312 -3.10 5.38 -6.65
N PRO A 313 -1.78 5.18 -6.44
CA PRO A 313 -1.32 4.05 -5.64
C PRO A 313 -1.92 4.10 -4.24
N TYR A 314 -2.36 2.95 -3.68
CA TYR A 314 -2.94 2.93 -2.34
C TYR A 314 -1.92 2.91 -1.19
N VAL A 315 -0.61 2.93 -1.51
CA VAL A 315 0.47 2.92 -0.49
C VAL A 315 0.34 4.06 0.52
N TRP A 316 -0.24 5.19 0.13
CA TRP A 316 -0.48 6.33 1.02
C TRP A 316 -1.43 6.00 2.18
N MET A 317 -2.29 5.01 2.01
CA MET A 317 -3.27 4.62 3.04
C MET A 317 -2.59 4.07 4.30
N PHE A 318 -1.39 3.50 4.19
CA PHE A 318 -0.79 2.70 5.26
C PHE A 318 0.66 3.08 5.61
N ILE A 319 1.51 3.37 4.62
CA ILE A 319 2.94 3.54 4.83
C ILE A 319 3.22 4.85 5.61
N SER A 320 4.13 4.79 6.58
CA SER A 320 4.50 5.92 7.46
C SER A 320 5.00 7.16 6.69
N ALA A 321 5.63 6.97 5.53
CA ALA A 321 6.08 8.08 4.68
C ALA A 321 4.95 9.03 4.22
N TYR A 322 3.70 8.57 4.26
CA TYR A 322 2.51 9.36 3.87
C TYR A 322 1.63 9.76 5.06
N GLU A 323 2.07 9.56 6.30
CA GLU A 323 1.31 9.93 7.49
C GLU A 323 0.89 11.40 7.49
N LYS A 324 1.77 12.31 7.07
CA LYS A 324 1.47 13.74 6.95
C LYS A 324 0.37 14.04 5.93
N MET A 325 0.34 13.30 4.81
CA MET A 325 -0.74 13.39 3.83
C MET A 325 -2.06 12.90 4.42
N ARG A 326 -2.08 11.77 5.13
CA ARG A 326 -3.29 11.27 5.80
C ARG A 326 -3.82 12.27 6.81
N ASN A 327 -2.95 12.80 7.67
CA ASN A 327 -3.32 13.82 8.65
C ASN A 327 -3.86 15.09 8.00
N TYR A 328 -3.32 15.50 6.85
CA TYR A 328 -3.86 16.62 6.08
C TYR A 328 -5.28 16.32 5.60
N LEU A 329 -5.49 15.14 4.99
CA LEU A 329 -6.80 14.74 4.49
C LEU A 329 -7.84 14.64 5.61
N TYR A 330 -7.51 14.03 6.75
CA TYR A 330 -8.45 13.86 7.87
C TYR A 330 -8.80 15.17 8.56
N ASN A 331 -7.86 16.11 8.66
CA ASN A 331 -8.10 17.38 9.36
C ASN A 331 -8.71 18.47 8.49
N ARG A 332 -8.62 18.35 7.16
CA ARG A 332 -9.01 19.41 6.23
C ARG A 332 -10.09 19.02 5.25
N THR A 333 -10.27 17.74 5.03
CA THR A 333 -11.19 17.21 4.03
C THR A 333 -12.06 16.11 4.64
N THR A 334 -13.05 15.66 3.89
CA THR A 334 -13.91 14.52 4.26
C THR A 334 -13.84 13.50 3.13
N ILE A 335 -13.32 12.31 3.39
CA ILE A 335 -13.34 11.23 2.40
C ILE A 335 -14.77 10.75 2.27
N GLU A 336 -15.33 10.90 1.07
CA GLU A 336 -16.70 10.49 0.74
C GLU A 336 -16.75 9.02 0.35
N THR A 337 -15.90 8.65 -0.59
CA THR A 337 -15.85 7.29 -1.12
C THR A 337 -14.41 6.87 -1.39
N LEU A 338 -14.13 5.57 -1.22
CA LEU A 338 -12.84 4.98 -1.57
C LEU A 338 -13.02 3.53 -2.00
N ILE A 339 -12.39 3.14 -3.12
CA ILE A 339 -12.26 1.75 -3.56
C ILE A 339 -10.78 1.36 -3.50
N GLN A 340 -10.47 0.33 -2.72
CA GLN A 340 -9.16 -0.31 -2.69
C GLN A 340 -9.20 -1.55 -3.57
N PHE A 341 -8.39 -1.55 -4.65
CA PHE A 341 -8.35 -2.64 -5.62
C PHE A 341 -7.40 -3.78 -5.21
N GLU A 342 -7.60 -4.93 -5.83
CA GLU A 342 -6.67 -6.06 -5.71
C GLU A 342 -5.30 -5.68 -6.29
N TYR A 343 -4.22 -6.25 -5.70
CA TYR A 343 -2.84 -5.88 -6.00
C TYR A 343 -2.45 -6.05 -7.47
N SER A 344 -2.96 -7.09 -8.12
CA SER A 344 -2.67 -7.45 -9.52
C SER A 344 -3.84 -7.16 -10.46
N ALA A 345 -4.75 -6.24 -10.09
CA ALA A 345 -5.95 -5.95 -10.88
C ALA A 345 -5.64 -5.45 -12.31
N PHE A 346 -4.44 -4.87 -12.52
CA PHE A 346 -3.95 -4.46 -13.84
C PHE A 346 -2.99 -5.49 -14.41
N GLU A 347 -3.31 -6.08 -15.55
CA GLU A 347 -2.48 -7.09 -16.22
C GLU A 347 -1.14 -6.53 -16.71
N GLU A 348 -1.10 -5.25 -17.07
CA GLU A 348 0.08 -4.58 -17.66
C GLU A 348 1.03 -3.95 -16.64
N ALA A 349 0.61 -3.80 -15.38
CA ALA A 349 1.43 -3.14 -14.35
C ALA A 349 1.07 -3.62 -12.94
N THR A 350 2.02 -4.16 -12.22
CA THR A 350 1.92 -4.52 -10.79
C THR A 350 1.98 -3.27 -9.90
N VAL A 351 0.98 -2.39 -10.00
CA VAL A 351 0.87 -1.22 -9.14
C VAL A 351 -0.41 -1.34 -8.30
N PRO A 352 -0.30 -1.44 -6.97
CA PRO A 352 -1.46 -1.46 -6.09
C PRO A 352 -2.13 -0.08 -6.08
N VAL A 353 -3.37 0.00 -6.54
CA VAL A 353 -4.07 1.28 -6.73
C VAL A 353 -5.40 1.35 -5.97
N CYS A 354 -5.84 2.58 -5.75
CA CYS A 354 -7.17 2.92 -5.24
C CYS A 354 -7.75 4.10 -6.02
N THR A 355 -9.05 4.25 -5.96
CA THR A 355 -9.75 5.49 -6.34
C THR A 355 -10.50 6.02 -5.14
N PHE A 356 -10.48 7.34 -4.96
CA PHE A 356 -11.18 7.97 -3.84
C PHE A 356 -11.64 9.38 -4.20
N ALA A 357 -12.71 9.79 -3.56
CA ALA A 357 -13.23 11.14 -3.66
C ALA A 357 -13.37 11.75 -2.27
N PHE A 358 -13.08 13.04 -2.13
CA PHE A 358 -13.25 13.77 -0.90
C PHE A 358 -13.86 15.16 -1.14
N GLN A 359 -14.62 15.62 -0.16
CA GLN A 359 -15.06 17.01 -0.07
C GLN A 359 -13.94 17.86 0.55
N ASN A 360 -13.63 19.02 -0.04
CA ASN A 360 -12.59 19.94 0.45
C ASN A 360 -13.06 20.76 1.66
N ARG A 361 -13.65 20.08 2.62
CA ARG A 361 -14.10 20.59 3.92
C ARG A 361 -14.14 19.43 4.91
N HIS A 362 -13.68 19.64 6.12
CA HIS A 362 -13.81 18.64 7.16
C HIS A 362 -15.21 18.67 7.78
N VAL A 363 -15.88 17.53 7.74
CA VAL A 363 -17.14 17.24 8.43
C VAL A 363 -16.97 15.87 9.10
N GLN A 364 -17.39 15.78 10.36
CA GLN A 364 -17.33 14.53 11.09
C GLN A 364 -18.46 13.57 10.66
N LYS A 365 -18.28 12.96 9.50
CA LYS A 365 -19.26 12.04 8.90
C LYS A 365 -18.62 10.72 8.50
N LYS A 366 -19.45 9.71 8.27
CA LYS A 366 -19.01 8.42 7.70
C LYS A 366 -18.90 8.56 6.19
N GLY A 367 -17.78 8.11 5.64
CA GLY A 367 -17.60 7.84 4.21
C GLY A 367 -17.84 6.38 3.87
N CYS A 368 -17.94 6.06 2.57
CA CYS A 368 -18.19 4.74 2.03
C CYS A 368 -16.90 4.14 1.47
N TYR A 369 -16.59 2.90 1.86
CA TYR A 369 -15.36 2.22 1.48
C TYR A 369 -15.62 0.84 0.91
N LEU A 370 -14.97 0.50 -0.20
CA LEU A 370 -15.05 -0.82 -0.84
C LEU A 370 -13.68 -1.51 -0.77
N ARG A 371 -13.66 -2.70 -0.19
CA ARG A 371 -12.46 -3.52 -0.05
C ARG A 371 -12.47 -4.66 -1.06
N LEU A 372 -11.79 -4.45 -2.20
CA LEU A 372 -11.79 -5.41 -3.30
C LEU A 372 -10.49 -6.23 -3.40
N VAL A 373 -9.61 -6.14 -2.41
CA VAL A 373 -8.27 -6.75 -2.40
C VAL A 373 -8.27 -8.28 -2.48
N ASP A 374 -9.36 -8.91 -2.07
CA ASP A 374 -9.49 -10.37 -2.03
C ASP A 374 -10.08 -10.97 -3.32
N PHE A 375 -10.55 -10.13 -4.26
CA PHE A 375 -11.20 -10.56 -5.51
C PHE A 375 -10.24 -10.55 -6.68
N ARG A 376 -9.61 -11.69 -6.95
CA ARG A 376 -8.71 -11.88 -8.08
C ARG A 376 -9.48 -12.08 -9.38
N GLY A 377 -8.87 -11.75 -10.53
CA GLY A 377 -9.43 -11.95 -11.85
C GLY A 377 -9.49 -10.68 -12.71
N GLY A 378 -8.67 -9.69 -12.38
CA GLY A 378 -8.50 -8.47 -13.18
C GLY A 378 -9.59 -7.43 -13.01
N MET A 379 -9.52 -6.38 -13.82
CA MET A 379 -10.39 -5.20 -13.71
C MET A 379 -11.87 -5.46 -13.92
N GLU A 380 -12.25 -6.47 -14.71
CA GLU A 380 -13.67 -6.79 -14.91
C GLU A 380 -14.30 -7.35 -13.62
N VAL A 381 -13.58 -8.19 -12.87
CA VAL A 381 -14.04 -8.67 -11.56
C VAL A 381 -14.17 -7.50 -10.58
N GLN A 382 -13.21 -6.58 -10.56
CA GLN A 382 -13.28 -5.37 -9.74
C GLN A 382 -14.50 -4.52 -10.08
N ARG A 383 -14.79 -4.35 -11.35
CA ARG A 383 -15.98 -3.63 -11.82
C ARG A 383 -17.29 -4.30 -11.35
N GLN A 384 -17.41 -5.61 -11.51
CA GLN A 384 -18.58 -6.36 -11.10
C GLN A 384 -18.81 -6.28 -9.59
N LYS A 385 -17.72 -6.41 -8.79
CA LYS A 385 -17.79 -6.27 -7.33
C LYS A 385 -18.16 -4.85 -6.89
N THR A 386 -17.72 -3.85 -7.62
CA THR A 386 -18.14 -2.45 -7.35
C THR A 386 -19.64 -2.30 -7.57
N LEU A 387 -20.18 -2.80 -8.68
CA LEU A 387 -21.63 -2.74 -8.95
C LEU A 387 -22.44 -3.55 -7.93
N GLU A 388 -21.97 -4.74 -7.53
CA GLU A 388 -22.58 -5.54 -6.46
C GLU A 388 -22.65 -4.75 -5.13
N ALA A 389 -21.60 -4.03 -4.78
CA ALA A 389 -21.57 -3.23 -3.55
C ALA A 389 -22.50 -2.01 -3.62
N ILE A 390 -22.66 -1.40 -4.81
CA ILE A 390 -23.61 -0.31 -5.03
C ILE A 390 -25.06 -0.78 -4.87
N GLU A 391 -25.38 -1.99 -5.34
CA GLU A 391 -26.70 -2.58 -5.20
C GLU A 391 -26.98 -3.14 -3.80
N ASN A 392 -25.96 -3.62 -3.12
CA ASN A 392 -26.11 -4.31 -1.83
C ASN A 392 -24.98 -3.95 -0.86
N HIS A 393 -25.22 -3.01 0.03
CA HIS A 393 -24.28 -2.61 1.08
C HIS A 393 -23.96 -3.73 2.08
N ASN A 394 -24.77 -4.81 2.14
CA ASN A 394 -24.51 -5.97 2.99
C ASN A 394 -23.65 -7.06 2.32
N CYS A 395 -22.93 -6.74 1.27
CA CYS A 395 -22.11 -7.68 0.49
C CYS A 395 -20.87 -8.22 1.26
N GLY A 396 -20.53 -7.65 2.42
CA GLY A 396 -19.39 -8.06 3.26
C GLY A 396 -18.05 -7.42 2.90
N PHE A 397 -17.98 -6.63 1.84
CA PHE A 397 -16.79 -5.84 1.44
C PHE A 397 -17.08 -4.35 1.22
N TYR A 398 -18.27 -3.90 1.61
CA TYR A 398 -18.67 -2.51 1.77
C TYR A 398 -18.58 -2.12 3.24
N PHE A 399 -18.03 -0.95 3.54
CA PHE A 399 -17.82 -0.44 4.90
C PHE A 399 -18.18 1.04 4.98
N GLU A 400 -18.68 1.45 6.14
CA GLU A 400 -18.93 2.84 6.49
C GLU A 400 -18.12 3.23 7.70
N GLN A 401 -17.27 4.26 7.58
CA GLN A 401 -16.40 4.67 8.67
C GLN A 401 -16.08 6.16 8.62
N SER A 402 -15.90 6.80 9.79
CA SER A 402 -15.40 8.16 9.90
C SER A 402 -13.89 8.19 9.81
N THR A 403 -13.33 9.18 9.12
CA THR A 403 -11.88 9.42 9.07
C THR A 403 -11.29 9.78 10.44
N ASP A 404 -12.09 10.31 11.36
CA ASP A 404 -11.67 10.64 12.72
C ASP A 404 -11.28 9.39 13.52
N ASP A 405 -11.91 8.25 13.22
CA ASP A 405 -11.57 6.98 13.86
C ASP A 405 -10.17 6.48 13.47
N PHE A 406 -9.74 6.75 12.24
CA PHE A 406 -8.40 6.34 11.78
C PHE A 406 -7.29 7.02 12.57
N SER A 407 -7.52 8.23 13.09
CA SER A 407 -6.56 8.96 13.91
C SER A 407 -6.32 8.32 15.28
N LYS A 408 -7.18 7.39 15.72
CA LYS A 408 -7.00 6.62 16.96
C LYS A 408 -5.90 5.56 16.83
N ILE A 409 -5.58 5.14 15.61
CA ILE A 409 -4.53 4.16 15.34
C ILE A 409 -3.20 4.90 15.09
N PRO A 410 -2.07 4.46 15.71
CA PRO A 410 -0.75 5.02 15.46
C PRO A 410 -0.40 5.05 13.97
N GLY A 411 0.08 6.22 13.47
CA GLY A 411 0.33 6.44 12.05
C GLY A 411 -0.93 6.70 11.22
N SER A 412 -2.11 6.68 11.84
CA SER A 412 -3.41 7.01 11.24
C SER A 412 -3.69 6.28 9.90
N PRO A 413 -3.51 4.95 9.80
CA PRO A 413 -3.78 4.22 8.56
C PRO A 413 -5.27 4.29 8.20
N VAL A 414 -5.59 4.18 6.91
CA VAL A 414 -6.99 4.16 6.42
C VAL A 414 -7.60 2.77 6.69
N ALA A 415 -7.89 2.48 7.95
CA ALA A 415 -8.34 1.17 8.43
C ALA A 415 -9.87 1.06 8.45
N TYR A 416 -10.53 1.35 7.35
CA TYR A 416 -11.99 1.45 7.23
C TYR A 416 -12.76 0.15 7.53
N TRP A 417 -12.08 -0.99 7.51
CA TRP A 417 -12.67 -2.30 7.86
C TRP A 417 -12.58 -2.64 9.35
N ALA A 418 -11.91 -1.80 10.14
CA ALA A 418 -11.76 -2.01 11.57
C ALA A 418 -13.04 -1.66 12.32
N SER A 419 -13.35 -2.45 13.34
CA SER A 419 -14.52 -2.20 14.20
C SER A 419 -14.28 -1.08 15.19
N SER A 420 -15.37 -0.54 15.74
CA SER A 420 -15.31 0.44 16.83
C SER A 420 -14.57 -0.11 18.07
N LYS A 421 -14.78 -1.39 18.41
CA LYS A 421 -14.07 -2.06 19.51
C LYS A 421 -12.57 -2.07 19.31
N LEU A 422 -12.12 -2.26 18.08
CA LEU A 422 -10.69 -2.24 17.77
C LEU A 422 -10.11 -0.83 17.87
N PHE A 423 -10.81 0.20 17.40
CA PHE A 423 -10.40 1.59 17.60
C PHE A 423 -10.31 1.97 19.09
N ASP A 424 -11.28 1.51 19.89
CA ASP A 424 -11.28 1.73 21.33
C ASP A 424 -10.10 1.01 22.01
N THR A 425 -9.71 -0.15 21.50
CA THR A 425 -8.52 -0.88 21.96
C THR A 425 -7.24 -0.05 21.73
N PHE A 426 -7.06 0.51 20.54
CA PHE A 426 -5.91 1.39 20.26
C PHE A 426 -5.91 2.65 21.13
N ALA A 427 -7.08 3.18 21.47
CA ALA A 427 -7.20 4.37 22.32
C ALA A 427 -6.98 4.10 23.81
N SER A 428 -7.16 2.85 24.29
CA SER A 428 -7.21 2.54 25.72
C SER A 428 -6.13 1.58 26.22
N PHE A 429 -5.43 0.85 25.33
CA PHE A 429 -4.34 -0.04 25.70
C PHE A 429 -3.00 0.66 25.51
N ASP A 430 -2.00 0.25 26.30
CA ASP A 430 -0.61 0.57 26.04
C ASP A 430 -0.13 -0.12 24.75
N THR A 431 1.05 0.24 24.27
CA THR A 431 1.63 -0.36 23.06
C THR A 431 2.76 -1.33 23.42
N ILE A 432 3.09 -2.24 22.50
CA ILE A 432 4.29 -3.09 22.66
C ILE A 432 5.53 -2.24 22.90
N GLY A 433 5.66 -1.08 22.23
CA GLY A 433 6.79 -0.17 22.39
C GLY A 433 7.00 0.36 23.80
N ASP A 434 5.97 0.37 24.66
CA ASP A 434 6.09 0.80 26.04
C ASP A 434 6.84 -0.24 26.89
N TYR A 435 6.72 -1.53 26.56
CA TYR A 435 7.29 -2.64 27.34
C TYR A 435 8.46 -3.35 26.65
N TYR A 436 8.63 -3.19 25.32
CA TYR A 436 9.63 -3.92 24.54
C TYR A 436 10.43 -3.00 23.61
N ASP A 437 11.70 -3.34 23.43
CA ASP A 437 12.54 -2.79 22.37
C ASP A 437 12.39 -3.64 21.10
N VAL A 438 12.06 -3.03 19.98
CA VAL A 438 11.97 -3.69 18.68
C VAL A 438 13.05 -3.15 17.76
N ARG A 439 13.89 -4.01 17.20
CA ARG A 439 15.07 -3.65 16.42
C ARG A 439 15.20 -4.48 15.14
N ASN A 440 15.75 -3.86 14.11
CA ASN A 440 16.30 -4.59 12.96
C ASN A 440 17.68 -5.14 13.34
N GLY A 441 18.03 -6.31 12.81
CA GLY A 441 19.35 -6.89 12.97
C GLY A 441 20.42 -6.23 12.09
N ILE A 442 21.62 -6.80 12.14
CA ILE A 442 22.78 -6.38 11.35
C ILE A 442 22.60 -6.69 9.87
N THR A 443 23.24 -5.88 9.00
CA THR A 443 23.40 -6.20 7.57
C THR A 443 24.87 -6.50 7.33
N THR A 444 25.20 -7.66 6.77
CA THR A 444 26.59 -8.07 6.53
C THR A 444 27.24 -7.33 5.35
N GLY A 445 26.42 -6.93 4.36
CA GLY A 445 26.89 -6.36 3.09
C GLY A 445 27.53 -7.39 2.14
N ASP A 446 27.79 -8.61 2.62
CA ASP A 446 28.30 -9.77 1.85
C ASP A 446 27.95 -11.08 2.58
N ASN A 447 26.76 -11.58 2.30
CA ASN A 447 26.25 -12.78 2.95
C ASN A 447 27.08 -14.03 2.61
N ASN A 448 27.65 -14.13 1.40
CA ASN A 448 28.46 -15.29 1.01
C ASN A 448 29.71 -15.44 1.86
N THR A 449 30.31 -14.33 2.27
CA THR A 449 31.51 -14.31 3.10
C THR A 449 31.18 -14.44 4.59
N PHE A 450 30.14 -13.77 5.09
CA PHE A 450 29.89 -13.58 6.52
C PHE A 450 28.75 -14.43 7.09
N LEU A 451 27.98 -15.11 6.26
CA LEU A 451 26.95 -16.06 6.70
C LEU A 451 27.28 -17.45 6.15
N LYS A 452 27.09 -18.47 6.99
CA LYS A 452 27.26 -19.89 6.65
C LYS A 452 26.09 -20.68 7.21
N LEU A 453 25.87 -21.88 6.67
CA LEU A 453 25.03 -22.86 7.34
C LEU A 453 25.83 -23.48 8.51
N TRP A 454 25.13 -23.82 9.59
CA TRP A 454 25.79 -24.30 10.80
C TRP A 454 26.70 -25.52 10.54
N HIS A 455 26.35 -26.39 9.61
CA HIS A 455 27.11 -27.58 9.26
C HIS A 455 28.26 -27.34 8.27
N GLU A 456 28.45 -26.10 7.75
CA GLU A 456 29.61 -25.73 6.91
C GLU A 456 30.80 -25.28 7.76
N ILE A 457 30.64 -25.18 9.06
CA ILE A 457 31.69 -24.79 10.01
C ILE A 457 32.10 -25.98 10.85
N GLY A 458 33.37 -26.05 11.23
CA GLY A 458 33.86 -27.08 12.14
C GLY A 458 33.34 -26.90 13.56
N GLU A 459 33.34 -27.99 14.34
CA GLU A 459 33.00 -27.94 15.76
C GLU A 459 33.94 -26.98 16.53
N ASN A 460 33.38 -26.26 17.52
CA ASN A 460 34.11 -25.34 18.42
C ASN A 460 34.75 -24.10 17.77
N SER A 461 34.12 -23.47 16.84
CA SER A 461 34.62 -22.23 16.27
C SER A 461 34.20 -21.01 17.14
N GLU A 462 35.18 -20.34 17.77
CA GLU A 462 35.00 -19.05 18.47
C GLU A 462 34.62 -17.90 17.51
N ARG A 463 34.56 -18.17 16.21
CA ARG A 463 34.31 -17.19 15.17
C ARG A 463 32.85 -17.11 14.75
N TRP A 464 32.13 -18.22 14.72
CA TRP A 464 30.82 -18.36 14.14
C TRP A 464 29.74 -18.47 15.23
N PHE A 465 28.73 -17.58 15.19
CA PHE A 465 27.66 -17.55 16.17
C PHE A 465 26.30 -17.78 15.50
N PRO A 466 25.33 -18.42 16.18
CA PRO A 466 23.98 -18.59 15.64
C PRO A 466 23.37 -17.28 15.16
N CYS A 467 22.72 -17.31 13.99
CA CYS A 467 22.19 -16.12 13.34
C CYS A 467 20.73 -16.30 12.94
N ASN A 468 19.87 -15.42 13.45
CA ASN A 468 18.48 -15.37 13.05
C ASN A 468 18.35 -14.57 11.73
N LYS A 469 18.08 -15.25 10.61
CA LYS A 469 18.02 -14.67 9.25
C LYS A 469 16.61 -14.61 8.66
N GLY A 470 15.58 -14.95 9.39
CA GLY A 470 14.25 -15.13 8.85
C GLY A 470 14.05 -16.55 8.32
N GLY A 471 13.18 -16.74 7.35
CA GLY A 471 12.89 -18.05 6.77
C GLY A 471 11.43 -18.30 6.51
N ALA A 472 11.03 -19.56 6.34
CA ALA A 472 9.68 -19.98 6.06
C ALA A 472 8.69 -19.62 7.19
N TYR A 473 7.38 -19.69 6.87
CA TYR A 473 6.33 -19.52 7.86
C TYR A 473 6.44 -20.59 8.95
N ARG A 474 6.80 -20.16 10.15
CA ARG A 474 6.96 -21.04 11.31
C ARG A 474 6.78 -20.25 12.60
N LYS A 475 5.89 -20.70 13.46
CA LYS A 475 5.64 -20.15 14.79
C LYS A 475 6.48 -20.85 15.85
N TRP A 476 6.66 -20.22 16.98
CA TRP A 476 7.21 -20.71 18.24
C TRP A 476 8.71 -20.98 18.22
N TYR A 477 9.21 -21.87 17.37
CA TYR A 477 10.63 -22.25 17.28
C TYR A 477 11.03 -22.68 15.87
N GLY A 478 12.31 -22.46 15.49
CA GLY A 478 12.92 -22.90 14.22
C GLY A 478 13.56 -21.80 13.39
N ASN A 479 13.89 -22.11 12.13
CA ASN A 479 14.64 -21.24 11.20
C ASN A 479 16.01 -20.84 11.77
N LYS A 480 16.78 -21.81 12.32
CA LYS A 480 18.07 -21.63 12.97
C LYS A 480 19.18 -22.32 12.19
N GLU A 481 19.18 -22.21 10.86
CA GLU A 481 20.17 -22.87 10.00
C GLU A 481 21.47 -22.09 9.85
N TYR A 482 21.47 -20.78 10.15
CA TYR A 482 22.59 -19.89 9.83
C TYR A 482 23.46 -19.57 11.03
N VAL A 483 24.74 -19.33 10.73
CA VAL A 483 25.72 -18.75 11.63
C VAL A 483 26.37 -17.53 10.96
N VAL A 484 26.80 -16.56 11.77
CA VAL A 484 27.44 -15.33 11.31
C VAL A 484 28.86 -15.21 11.86
N ASP A 485 29.76 -14.70 11.04
CA ASP A 485 31.13 -14.37 11.44
C ASP A 485 31.15 -13.18 12.38
N TRP A 486 31.29 -13.43 13.67
CA TRP A 486 31.32 -12.41 14.72
C TRP A 486 32.63 -12.45 15.53
N GLU A 487 33.68 -12.94 14.96
CA GLU A 487 35.01 -12.99 15.57
C GLU A 487 35.47 -11.60 16.04
N ASN A 488 35.97 -11.49 17.26
CA ASN A 488 36.39 -10.22 17.87
C ASN A 488 35.34 -9.11 17.76
N ASP A 489 34.11 -9.40 18.20
CA ASP A 489 32.98 -8.46 18.13
C ASP A 489 32.66 -7.96 16.73
N GLY A 490 32.79 -8.82 15.72
CA GLY A 490 32.50 -8.49 14.34
C GLY A 490 33.52 -7.58 13.67
N GLN A 491 34.78 -7.63 14.10
CA GLN A 491 35.86 -6.78 13.55
C GLN A 491 35.94 -6.86 12.02
N ARG A 492 35.77 -8.05 11.45
CA ARG A 492 35.83 -8.25 9.99
C ARG A 492 34.67 -7.58 9.27
N LEU A 493 33.48 -7.59 9.84
CA LEU A 493 32.31 -6.85 9.32
C LEU A 493 32.55 -5.34 9.38
N LYS A 494 33.09 -4.83 10.50
CA LYS A 494 33.38 -3.41 10.70
C LYS A 494 34.43 -2.86 9.75
N THR A 495 35.29 -3.72 9.22
CA THR A 495 36.39 -3.34 8.30
C THR A 495 36.14 -3.74 6.85
N ASN A 496 35.01 -4.37 6.52
CA ASN A 496 34.65 -4.73 5.16
C ASN A 496 34.17 -3.49 4.39
N VAL A 497 35.02 -3.00 3.49
CA VAL A 497 34.75 -1.80 2.68
C VAL A 497 34.51 -2.14 1.20
N ASP A 498 33.78 -1.29 0.52
CA ASP A 498 33.64 -1.35 -0.94
C ASP A 498 34.84 -0.68 -1.65
N LYS A 499 34.79 -0.64 -2.99
CA LYS A 499 35.85 -0.02 -3.82
C LYS A 499 36.04 1.49 -3.55
N SER A 500 35.06 2.15 -2.95
CA SER A 500 35.11 3.58 -2.58
C SER A 500 35.61 3.83 -1.15
N GLY A 501 35.89 2.77 -0.40
CA GLY A 501 36.29 2.84 1.01
C GLY A 501 35.12 2.92 2.00
N LYS A 502 33.87 2.80 1.53
CA LYS A 502 32.67 2.82 2.39
C LYS A 502 32.43 1.44 3.00
N ILE A 503 32.16 1.41 4.30
CA ILE A 503 31.81 0.17 5.02
C ILE A 503 30.52 -0.41 4.41
N ARG A 504 30.56 -1.69 4.03
CA ARG A 504 29.43 -2.43 3.45
C ARG A 504 28.42 -2.88 4.49
N ALA A 505 28.89 -3.27 5.66
CA ALA A 505 28.06 -3.73 6.74
C ALA A 505 27.31 -2.55 7.40
N THR A 506 26.10 -2.81 7.88
CA THR A 506 25.37 -1.88 8.75
C THR A 506 25.06 -2.61 10.06
N LEU A 507 25.69 -2.17 11.14
CA LEU A 507 25.60 -2.82 12.44
C LEU A 507 24.52 -2.12 13.30
N ARG A 508 23.27 -2.53 13.09
CA ARG A 508 22.12 -2.04 13.87
C ARG A 508 21.84 -3.01 15.02
N GLY A 509 21.40 -2.49 16.16
CA GLY A 509 20.95 -3.28 17.29
C GLY A 509 22.04 -4.17 17.94
N ILE A 510 23.32 -3.87 17.75
CA ILE A 510 24.43 -4.67 18.30
C ILE A 510 24.43 -4.74 19.83
N ASP A 511 23.87 -3.73 20.50
CA ASP A 511 23.74 -3.70 21.98
C ASP A 511 22.75 -4.78 22.49
N PHE A 512 21.98 -5.39 21.58
CA PHE A 512 21.04 -6.47 21.86
C PHE A 512 21.55 -7.83 21.39
N ASN A 513 22.73 -7.92 20.78
CA ASN A 513 23.35 -9.19 20.46
C ASN A 513 23.46 -10.04 21.71
N PHE A 514 23.31 -11.36 21.56
CA PHE A 514 23.39 -12.31 22.67
C PHE A 514 22.36 -12.05 23.79
N THR A 515 21.19 -11.50 23.40
CA THR A 515 20.08 -11.28 24.30
C THR A 515 18.90 -12.14 23.88
N GLU A 516 18.26 -12.81 24.84
CA GLU A 516 17.03 -13.58 24.64
C GLU A 516 15.88 -12.68 24.24
N GLY A 517 15.04 -13.13 23.30
CA GLY A 517 13.89 -12.38 22.82
C GLY A 517 13.00 -13.14 21.86
N ILE A 518 12.33 -12.40 20.99
CA ILE A 518 11.43 -12.92 19.96
C ILE A 518 11.94 -12.44 18.60
N THR A 519 11.86 -13.29 17.59
CA THR A 519 12.22 -12.94 16.20
C THR A 519 11.08 -13.26 15.23
N MET A 520 10.98 -12.46 14.15
CA MET A 520 10.11 -12.75 13.02
C MET A 520 10.82 -12.46 11.70
N SER A 521 10.40 -13.11 10.62
CA SER A 521 10.84 -12.74 9.27
C SER A 521 10.28 -11.37 8.89
N ARG A 522 11.13 -10.46 8.45
CA ARG A 522 10.75 -9.10 8.05
C ARG A 522 9.86 -9.07 6.82
N VAL A 523 10.11 -9.96 5.87
CA VAL A 523 9.32 -10.09 4.64
C VAL A 523 8.48 -11.35 4.76
N THR A 524 7.16 -11.21 4.64
CA THR A 524 6.21 -12.31 4.67
C THR A 524 5.09 -12.07 3.66
N SER A 525 4.77 -13.09 2.86
CA SER A 525 3.64 -13.07 1.91
C SER A 525 2.36 -13.70 2.48
N GLY A 526 2.42 -14.18 3.71
CA GLY A 526 1.30 -14.83 4.42
C GLY A 526 1.11 -14.26 5.82
N LEU A 527 0.56 -15.09 6.72
CA LEU A 527 0.40 -14.71 8.11
C LEU A 527 1.76 -14.44 8.77
N PRO A 528 1.84 -13.47 9.70
CA PRO A 528 3.04 -13.25 10.48
C PRO A 528 3.33 -14.46 11.39
N SER A 529 4.59 -14.75 11.61
CA SER A 529 5.01 -15.83 12.51
C SER A 529 6.19 -15.42 13.36
N PHE A 530 6.07 -15.65 14.64
CA PHE A 530 7.02 -15.24 15.65
C PHE A 530 7.64 -16.46 16.34
N ARG A 531 8.93 -16.38 16.64
CA ARG A 531 9.72 -17.47 17.20
C ARG A 531 10.53 -16.99 18.39
N GLU A 532 10.78 -17.88 19.32
CA GLU A 532 11.74 -17.68 20.40
C GLU A 532 13.15 -17.53 19.83
N MET A 533 13.89 -16.56 20.37
CA MET A 533 15.28 -16.28 20.05
C MET A 533 16.15 -16.50 21.29
N SER A 534 17.19 -17.33 21.15
CA SER A 534 18.10 -17.66 22.24
C SER A 534 19.15 -16.58 22.49
N SER A 535 19.67 -16.55 23.72
CA SER A 535 20.69 -15.58 24.17
C SER A 535 22.10 -15.81 23.60
N ASP A 536 22.33 -16.81 22.79
CA ASP A 536 23.60 -17.11 22.11
C ASP A 536 23.62 -16.63 20.65
N SER A 537 22.58 -15.95 20.19
CA SER A 537 22.36 -15.61 18.79
C SER A 537 22.41 -14.12 18.48
N ILE A 538 22.60 -13.84 17.19
CA ILE A 538 22.61 -12.50 16.59
C ILE A 538 21.47 -12.42 15.57
N SER A 539 20.83 -11.25 15.45
CA SER A 539 19.78 -11.02 14.44
C SER A 539 20.34 -10.34 13.19
N GLU A 540 19.98 -10.85 12.01
CA GLU A 540 20.28 -10.27 10.70
C GLU A 540 19.10 -9.42 10.22
N SER A 541 19.33 -8.52 9.30
CA SER A 541 18.39 -7.50 8.82
C SER A 541 17.13 -8.03 8.11
N ALA A 542 17.12 -9.32 7.74
CA ALA A 542 15.92 -10.02 7.26
C ALA A 542 14.93 -10.36 8.38
N THR A 543 15.25 -10.00 9.64
CA THR A 543 14.40 -10.20 10.81
C THR A 543 14.13 -8.90 11.56
N ASN A 544 12.98 -8.85 12.24
CA ASN A 544 12.74 -7.97 13.37
C ASN A 544 12.92 -8.77 14.66
N ALA A 545 13.66 -8.20 15.61
CA ALA A 545 13.90 -8.79 16.92
C ALA A 545 13.24 -7.93 18.00
N ILE A 546 12.63 -8.58 18.99
CA ILE A 546 11.83 -7.95 20.05
C ILE A 546 12.40 -8.39 21.39
N TYR A 547 12.74 -7.43 22.24
CA TYR A 547 13.41 -7.67 23.52
C TYR A 547 12.60 -7.05 24.66
N PRO A 548 12.25 -7.81 25.71
CA PRO A 548 11.57 -7.24 26.87
C PRO A 548 12.48 -6.26 27.60
N LYS A 549 11.99 -5.06 27.93
CA LYS A 549 12.73 -4.08 28.74
C LYS A 549 12.98 -4.57 30.15
N SER A 550 12.11 -5.44 30.67
CA SER A 550 12.26 -6.13 31.95
C SER A 550 13.41 -7.14 31.98
N ARG A 551 13.87 -7.62 30.80
CA ARG A 551 14.78 -8.75 30.64
C ARG A 551 14.27 -10.08 31.25
N ASP A 552 12.96 -10.18 31.49
CA ASP A 552 12.31 -11.40 31.98
C ASP A 552 11.79 -12.24 30.80
N ARG A 553 12.23 -13.50 30.73
CA ARG A 553 11.78 -14.46 29.72
C ARG A 553 10.25 -14.68 29.73
N LYS A 554 9.61 -14.59 30.91
CA LYS A 554 8.15 -14.72 31.01
C LYS A 554 7.44 -13.65 30.21
N ASP A 555 7.96 -12.44 30.18
CA ASP A 555 7.38 -11.37 29.38
C ASP A 555 7.56 -11.65 27.87
N SER A 556 8.72 -12.21 27.46
CA SER A 556 8.89 -12.71 26.08
C SER A 556 7.83 -13.76 25.73
N MET A 557 7.58 -14.73 26.60
CA MET A 557 6.58 -15.80 26.36
C MET A 557 5.15 -15.24 26.30
N LYS A 558 4.80 -14.27 27.13
CA LYS A 558 3.48 -13.60 27.07
C LYS A 558 3.27 -12.90 25.73
N LEU A 559 4.27 -12.15 25.30
CA LEU A 559 4.18 -11.44 24.02
C LEU A 559 4.21 -12.40 22.83
N LEU A 560 5.03 -13.45 22.87
CA LEU A 560 5.08 -14.48 21.83
C LEU A 560 3.70 -15.16 21.65
N ALA A 561 2.98 -15.42 22.76
CA ALA A 561 1.64 -15.94 22.73
C ALA A 561 0.67 -14.99 22.00
N LEU A 562 0.70 -13.70 22.36
CA LEU A 562 -0.15 -12.67 21.73
C LEU A 562 0.14 -12.55 20.23
N LEU A 563 1.41 -12.43 19.85
CA LEU A 563 1.83 -12.21 18.47
C LEU A 563 1.52 -13.40 17.54
N ASN A 564 1.55 -14.64 18.06
CA ASN A 564 1.18 -15.85 17.31
C ASN A 564 -0.32 -16.16 17.32
N SER A 565 -1.13 -15.40 18.06
CA SER A 565 -2.57 -15.55 18.13
C SER A 565 -3.30 -14.93 16.93
N LYS A 566 -4.62 -15.16 16.84
CA LYS A 566 -5.51 -14.49 15.88
C LYS A 566 -5.49 -12.97 16.04
N ILE A 567 -5.29 -12.45 17.26
CA ILE A 567 -5.17 -11.00 17.51
C ILE A 567 -3.92 -10.42 16.83
N GLY A 568 -2.76 -11.05 17.01
CA GLY A 568 -1.52 -10.59 16.33
C GLY A 568 -1.65 -10.62 14.81
N SER A 569 -2.24 -11.69 14.27
CA SER A 569 -2.49 -11.85 12.84
C SER A 569 -3.56 -10.90 12.29
N TYR A 570 -4.45 -10.37 13.13
CA TYR A 570 -5.50 -9.43 12.76
C TYR A 570 -5.00 -7.97 12.80
N ILE A 571 -4.26 -7.61 13.86
CA ILE A 571 -3.82 -6.22 14.09
C ILE A 571 -2.61 -5.84 13.21
N LEU A 572 -1.63 -6.73 13.04
CA LEU A 572 -0.41 -6.37 12.32
C LEU A 572 -0.65 -6.00 10.84
N PRO A 573 -1.47 -6.73 10.06
CA PRO A 573 -1.83 -6.32 8.70
C PRO A 573 -2.66 -5.03 8.63
N LEU A 574 -3.33 -4.66 9.72
CA LEU A 574 -4.07 -3.40 9.81
C LEU A 574 -3.11 -2.21 9.93
N LEU A 575 -2.03 -2.37 10.70
CA LEU A 575 -0.98 -1.36 10.83
C LEU A 575 -0.13 -1.27 9.57
N ASN A 576 0.16 -2.41 8.94
CA ASN A 576 0.96 -2.49 7.71
C ASN A 576 0.50 -3.65 6.83
N PRO A 577 -0.31 -3.42 5.80
CA PRO A 577 -0.77 -4.44 4.86
C PRO A 577 0.27 -4.84 3.80
N THR A 578 1.48 -4.27 3.85
CA THR A 578 2.56 -4.63 2.93
C THR A 578 3.28 -5.90 3.38
N ILE A 579 4.00 -6.54 2.47
CA ILE A 579 4.79 -7.74 2.79
C ILE A 579 6.01 -7.46 3.68
N ASN A 580 6.38 -6.20 3.89
CA ASN A 580 7.58 -5.80 4.61
C ASN A 580 7.22 -5.15 5.95
N VAL A 581 7.26 -5.92 7.03
CA VAL A 581 7.00 -5.45 8.39
C VAL A 581 8.22 -4.71 8.94
N VAL A 582 8.00 -3.50 9.48
CA VAL A 582 9.05 -2.71 10.11
C VAL A 582 8.89 -2.66 11.65
N PRO A 583 9.96 -2.36 12.41
CA PRO A 583 9.89 -2.32 13.87
C PRO A 583 8.79 -1.43 14.44
N GLU A 584 8.46 -0.34 13.77
CA GLU A 584 7.42 0.60 14.19
C GLU A 584 6.03 -0.02 14.18
N ASP A 585 5.72 -0.86 13.17
CA ASP A 585 4.45 -1.58 13.07
C ASP A 585 4.24 -2.46 14.30
N ILE A 586 5.30 -3.20 14.70
CA ILE A 586 5.25 -4.07 15.88
C ILE A 586 5.11 -3.27 17.18
N ARG A 587 5.88 -2.17 17.31
CA ARG A 587 5.80 -1.29 18.50
C ARG A 587 4.40 -0.74 18.72
N SER A 588 3.69 -0.47 17.63
CA SER A 588 2.36 0.15 17.64
C SER A 588 1.21 -0.81 17.97
N ILE A 589 1.47 -2.12 18.08
CA ILE A 589 0.43 -3.09 18.46
C ILE A 589 -0.02 -2.82 19.90
N PRO A 590 -1.34 -2.65 20.15
CA PRO A 590 -1.86 -2.43 21.48
C PRO A 590 -1.74 -3.70 22.35
N VAL A 591 -1.35 -3.55 23.61
CA VAL A 591 -1.18 -4.64 24.56
C VAL A 591 -1.64 -4.24 25.96
N LYS A 592 -2.19 -5.20 26.70
CA LYS A 592 -2.60 -5.04 28.11
C LYS A 592 -1.87 -6.06 28.98
N MET A 593 -0.61 -5.75 29.33
CA MET A 593 0.31 -6.66 29.97
C MET A 593 -0.22 -7.27 31.28
N GLU A 594 -0.97 -6.52 32.07
CA GLU A 594 -1.54 -6.98 33.32
C GLU A 594 -2.61 -8.08 33.17
N ARG A 595 -3.19 -8.22 31.96
CA ARG A 595 -4.16 -9.29 31.64
C ARG A 595 -3.51 -10.56 31.09
N LEU A 596 -2.20 -10.54 30.79
CA LEU A 596 -1.46 -11.67 30.21
C LEU A 596 -0.86 -12.59 31.29
N THR A 597 -1.60 -12.92 32.34
CA THR A 597 -1.04 -13.60 33.52
C THR A 597 -0.83 -15.11 33.32
N ASN A 598 -1.68 -15.79 32.55
CA ASN A 598 -1.69 -17.26 32.47
C ASN A 598 -1.29 -17.84 31.10
N VAL A 599 -0.76 -17.04 30.20
CA VAL A 599 -0.48 -17.46 28.81
C VAL A 599 0.97 -17.94 28.59
N SER A 600 1.91 -17.58 29.49
CA SER A 600 3.33 -17.91 29.32
C SER A 600 3.57 -19.41 29.34
N GLY A 601 2.87 -20.19 30.18
CA GLY A 601 3.04 -21.65 30.24
C GLY A 601 2.60 -22.36 28.95
N LEU A 602 1.50 -21.91 28.32
CA LEU A 602 1.06 -22.42 27.01
C LEU A 602 2.09 -22.07 25.92
N ALA A 603 2.63 -20.86 25.94
CA ALA A 603 3.67 -20.45 24.98
C ALA A 603 4.94 -21.26 25.14
N GLU A 604 5.40 -21.52 26.38
CA GLU A 604 6.56 -22.38 26.66
C GLU A 604 6.34 -23.81 26.16
N THR A 605 5.16 -24.37 26.41
CA THR A 605 4.79 -25.70 25.89
C THR A 605 4.83 -25.73 24.37
N ASN A 606 4.29 -24.70 23.72
CA ASN A 606 4.30 -24.59 22.26
C ASN A 606 5.72 -24.45 21.68
N CYS A 607 6.60 -23.73 22.37
CA CYS A 607 8.02 -23.66 21.99
C CYS A 607 8.70 -25.03 22.08
N ILE A 608 8.40 -25.82 23.13
CA ILE A 608 8.93 -27.18 23.29
C ILE A 608 8.44 -28.09 22.16
N LEU A 609 7.12 -28.12 21.90
CA LEU A 609 6.54 -28.92 20.81
C LEU A 609 7.12 -28.55 19.44
N ALA A 610 7.30 -27.23 19.17
CA ALA A 610 7.88 -26.77 17.93
C ALA A 610 9.39 -27.07 17.83
N LYS A 611 10.12 -27.06 18.95
CA LYS A 611 11.52 -27.46 19.02
C LYS A 611 11.69 -28.94 18.74
N GLU A 612 10.90 -29.80 19.35
CA GLU A 612 10.90 -31.25 19.11
C GLU A 612 10.66 -31.59 17.63
N ASP A 613 9.69 -30.89 16.99
CA ASP A 613 9.48 -31.05 15.56
C ASP A 613 10.68 -30.57 14.74
N TRP A 614 11.29 -29.44 15.10
CA TRP A 614 12.44 -28.88 14.40
C TRP A 614 13.66 -29.80 14.50
N ASP A 615 13.96 -30.27 15.70
CA ASP A 615 15.14 -31.11 16.00
C ASP A 615 15.01 -32.55 15.50
N SER A 616 13.83 -32.94 15.03
CA SER A 616 13.62 -34.26 14.40
C SER A 616 14.23 -34.37 13.01
N PHE A 617 14.78 -33.29 12.44
CA PHE A 617 15.33 -33.24 11.08
C PHE A 617 16.74 -32.66 11.03
N GLU A 618 17.55 -33.15 10.06
CA GLU A 618 18.94 -32.79 9.85
C GLU A 618 19.21 -31.28 9.62
N THR A 619 18.19 -30.48 9.41
CA THR A 619 18.29 -29.02 9.31
C THR A 619 18.58 -28.34 10.64
N SER A 620 18.30 -29.01 11.76
CA SER A 620 18.61 -28.54 13.10
C SER A 620 20.04 -28.82 13.51
N CYS A 621 20.71 -27.85 14.12
CA CYS A 621 21.99 -28.07 14.79
C CYS A 621 21.85 -28.94 16.06
N ASP A 622 20.66 -29.05 16.63
CA ASP A 622 20.33 -29.88 17.79
C ASP A 622 19.81 -31.28 17.40
N PHE A 623 19.84 -31.63 16.10
CA PHE A 623 19.44 -32.94 15.62
C PHE A 623 20.32 -34.03 16.28
N GLN A 624 19.69 -35.06 16.86
CA GLN A 624 20.34 -36.11 17.59
C GLN A 624 20.38 -37.43 16.80
N HIS A 625 19.21 -37.99 16.56
CA HIS A 625 19.01 -39.25 15.86
C HIS A 625 17.75 -39.14 14.97
N TYR A 626 17.80 -39.90 13.87
CA TYR A 626 16.66 -39.91 12.97
C TYR A 626 15.43 -40.62 13.64
N PRO A 627 14.22 -40.06 13.58
CA PRO A 627 13.05 -40.59 14.31
C PRO A 627 12.63 -42.03 13.97
N LEU A 628 12.92 -42.51 12.77
CA LEU A 628 12.65 -43.91 12.37
C LEU A 628 13.70 -44.91 12.86
N LEU A 629 14.80 -44.44 13.44
CA LEU A 629 15.80 -45.29 14.01
C LEU A 629 15.36 -45.73 15.41
N ARG A 630 14.62 -46.84 15.48
CA ARG A 630 14.00 -47.38 16.71
C ARG A 630 14.23 -48.86 16.88
N LYS A 631 14.05 -49.36 18.09
CA LYS A 631 14.11 -50.80 18.41
C LYS A 631 12.80 -51.49 18.07
N VAL A 632 12.47 -51.59 16.81
CA VAL A 632 11.28 -52.25 16.25
C VAL A 632 11.67 -53.24 15.16
N SER A 633 10.75 -54.09 14.73
CA SER A 633 11.06 -55.15 13.76
C SER A 633 11.09 -54.66 12.30
N THR A 634 10.35 -53.59 11.98
CA THR A 634 10.20 -53.10 10.63
C THR A 634 10.20 -51.57 10.59
N ILE A 635 10.56 -50.99 9.43
CA ILE A 635 10.45 -49.56 9.16
C ILE A 635 8.98 -49.10 9.21
N ALA A 636 8.04 -49.96 8.77
CA ALA A 636 6.63 -49.67 8.84
C ALA A 636 6.15 -49.44 10.29
N GLU A 637 6.54 -50.31 11.22
CA GLU A 637 6.24 -50.15 12.64
C GLU A 637 6.90 -48.90 13.23
N ALA A 638 8.12 -48.57 12.82
CA ALA A 638 8.78 -47.33 13.22
C ALA A 638 8.01 -46.10 12.74
N PHE A 639 7.53 -46.14 11.49
CA PHE A 639 6.73 -45.04 10.94
C PHE A 639 5.38 -44.89 11.62
N GLU A 640 4.68 -45.97 11.95
CA GLU A 640 3.40 -45.91 12.69
C GLU A 640 3.57 -45.23 14.05
N GLN A 641 4.62 -45.57 14.79
CA GLN A 641 4.96 -44.89 16.04
C GLN A 641 5.28 -43.43 15.85
N TRP A 642 6.11 -43.11 14.84
CA TRP A 642 6.44 -41.75 14.47
C TRP A 642 5.21 -40.93 14.09
N GLN A 643 4.29 -41.50 13.31
CA GLN A 643 3.04 -40.88 12.95
C GLN A 643 2.20 -40.54 14.16
N THR A 644 2.08 -41.47 15.12
CA THR A 644 1.35 -41.23 16.35
C THR A 644 1.92 -40.06 17.15
N GLU A 645 3.24 -39.99 17.30
CA GLU A 645 3.93 -38.89 17.99
C GLU A 645 3.74 -37.54 17.27
N CYS A 646 3.81 -37.53 15.94
CA CYS A 646 3.56 -36.33 15.15
C CYS A 646 2.11 -35.84 15.28
N ASP A 647 1.14 -36.77 15.25
CA ASP A 647 -0.28 -36.44 15.40
C ASP A 647 -0.61 -35.92 16.82
N GLU A 648 -0.04 -36.52 17.85
CA GLU A 648 -0.18 -36.03 19.24
C GLU A 648 0.39 -34.62 19.38
N ARG A 649 1.61 -34.39 18.89
CA ARG A 649 2.27 -33.07 18.91
C ARG A 649 1.46 -32.02 18.13
N PHE A 650 0.98 -32.38 16.96
CA PHE A 650 0.15 -31.50 16.11
C PHE A 650 -1.15 -31.09 16.79
N ASN A 651 -1.87 -32.09 17.33
CA ASN A 651 -3.16 -31.87 18.00
C ASN A 651 -2.98 -31.05 19.28
N GLN A 652 -1.93 -31.33 20.07
CA GLN A 652 -1.65 -30.57 21.29
C GLN A 652 -1.31 -29.12 20.99
N LEU A 653 -0.45 -28.86 19.98
CA LEU A 653 -0.12 -27.48 19.57
C LEU A 653 -1.36 -26.74 19.10
N LYS A 654 -2.18 -27.37 18.25
CA LYS A 654 -3.43 -26.80 17.77
C LYS A 654 -4.37 -26.43 18.90
N ALA A 655 -4.59 -27.35 19.87
CA ALA A 655 -5.44 -27.11 21.02
C ALA A 655 -4.92 -25.93 21.88
N ASN A 656 -3.62 -25.85 22.12
CA ASN A 656 -3.01 -24.76 22.86
C ASN A 656 -3.16 -23.41 22.12
N GLU A 657 -3.01 -23.39 20.79
CA GLU A 657 -3.23 -22.18 19.98
C GLU A 657 -4.71 -21.74 20.00
N GLU A 658 -5.65 -22.66 19.97
CA GLU A 658 -7.08 -22.37 20.09
C GLU A 658 -7.43 -21.83 21.47
N GLU A 659 -6.84 -22.36 22.54
CA GLU A 659 -6.99 -21.83 23.90
C GLU A 659 -6.43 -20.41 24.02
N LEU A 660 -5.22 -20.15 23.50
CA LEU A 660 -4.63 -18.81 23.46
C LEU A 660 -5.50 -17.84 22.66
N ASN A 661 -6.03 -18.25 21.52
CA ASN A 661 -6.96 -17.44 20.75
C ASN A 661 -8.20 -17.06 21.53
N SER A 662 -8.80 -18.01 22.26
CA SER A 662 -9.97 -17.74 23.12
C SER A 662 -9.65 -16.68 24.17
N ILE A 663 -8.53 -16.84 24.87
CA ILE A 663 -8.08 -15.90 25.91
C ILE A 663 -7.89 -14.49 25.33
N PHE A 664 -7.18 -14.37 24.21
CA PHE A 664 -6.90 -13.07 23.62
C PHE A 664 -8.14 -12.42 22.99
N ILE A 665 -8.99 -13.18 22.31
CA ILE A 665 -10.25 -12.67 21.77
C ILE A 665 -11.11 -12.07 22.90
N ASP A 666 -11.14 -12.70 24.07
CA ASP A 666 -11.86 -12.20 25.24
C ASP A 666 -11.22 -10.92 25.82
N ILE A 667 -9.88 -10.86 25.91
CA ILE A 667 -9.17 -9.67 26.40
C ILE A 667 -9.44 -8.45 25.52
N TYR A 668 -9.50 -8.65 24.20
CA TYR A 668 -9.70 -7.58 23.21
C TYR A 668 -11.17 -7.31 22.89
N GLY A 669 -12.09 -8.16 23.36
CA GLY A 669 -13.54 -8.01 23.15
C GLY A 669 -14.00 -8.25 21.71
N LEU A 670 -13.26 -9.07 20.93
CA LEU A 670 -13.48 -9.31 19.51
C LEU A 670 -14.20 -10.64 19.20
N GLN A 671 -15.05 -11.12 20.11
CA GLN A 671 -15.79 -12.41 19.97
C GLN A 671 -16.73 -12.41 18.76
N ASP A 672 -17.26 -11.24 18.37
CA ASP A 672 -18.16 -11.11 17.22
C ASP A 672 -17.42 -11.09 15.86
N GLU A 673 -16.09 -10.89 15.88
CA GLU A 673 -15.27 -10.71 14.68
C GLU A 673 -14.32 -11.89 14.43
N LEU A 674 -13.82 -12.51 15.49
CA LEU A 674 -12.78 -13.53 15.40
C LEU A 674 -13.23 -14.84 16.03
N THR A 675 -12.82 -15.94 15.44
CA THR A 675 -13.01 -17.29 15.99
C THR A 675 -11.69 -17.82 16.54
N GLN A 676 -11.78 -18.54 17.65
CA GLN A 676 -10.64 -19.24 18.25
C GLN A 676 -10.04 -20.33 17.36
N LYS A 677 -10.82 -20.88 16.41
CA LYS A 677 -10.47 -22.03 15.59
C LYS A 677 -9.19 -21.81 14.79
N VAL A 678 -8.29 -22.81 14.79
CA VAL A 678 -7.06 -22.84 14.01
C VAL A 678 -7.21 -23.84 12.85
N GLU A 679 -6.95 -23.39 11.62
CA GLU A 679 -6.94 -24.28 10.47
C GLU A 679 -5.67 -25.16 10.47
N ASP A 680 -5.77 -26.40 10.00
CA ASP A 680 -4.64 -27.35 9.98
C ASP A 680 -3.41 -26.80 9.23
N LYS A 681 -3.64 -26.02 8.18
CA LYS A 681 -2.56 -25.37 7.39
C LYS A 681 -1.78 -24.30 8.15
N ASP A 682 -2.36 -23.75 9.23
CA ASP A 682 -1.77 -22.67 10.04
C ASP A 682 -0.98 -23.21 11.24
N VAL A 683 -1.08 -24.52 11.51
CA VAL A 683 -0.28 -25.24 12.50
C VAL A 683 1.09 -25.53 11.91
N THR A 684 2.16 -25.08 12.57
CA THR A 684 3.51 -25.10 11.98
C THR A 684 4.39 -26.30 12.36
N VAL A 685 3.92 -27.20 13.23
CA VAL A 685 4.55 -28.51 13.42
C VAL A 685 4.04 -29.48 12.37
N ARG A 686 4.88 -30.41 11.95
CA ARG A 686 4.61 -31.29 10.81
C ARG A 686 3.84 -32.53 11.25
N LYS A 687 2.87 -32.94 10.47
CA LYS A 687 2.35 -34.34 10.50
C LYS A 687 3.34 -35.25 9.80
N ALA A 688 3.38 -36.53 10.16
CA ALA A 688 4.20 -37.51 9.45
C ALA A 688 3.75 -37.62 7.99
N ASP A 689 4.71 -37.71 7.07
CA ASP A 689 4.52 -37.92 5.66
C ASP A 689 5.47 -39.03 5.19
N LEU A 690 4.91 -40.17 4.78
CA LEU A 690 5.71 -41.36 4.45
C LEU A 690 6.76 -41.06 3.38
N GLY A 691 6.39 -40.35 2.32
CA GLY A 691 7.31 -40.06 1.22
C GLY A 691 8.45 -39.14 1.61
N ARG A 692 8.13 -38.07 2.36
CA ARG A 692 9.14 -37.15 2.91
C ARG A 692 10.07 -37.83 3.92
N ASP A 693 9.46 -38.51 4.88
CA ASP A 693 10.20 -39.05 6.03
C ASP A 693 11.09 -40.25 5.64
N ILE A 694 10.66 -41.08 4.68
CA ILE A 694 11.52 -42.14 4.12
C ILE A 694 12.69 -41.56 3.32
N ARG A 695 12.46 -40.49 2.51
CA ARG A 695 13.57 -39.84 1.78
C ARG A 695 14.59 -39.23 2.75
N SER A 696 14.11 -38.60 3.82
CA SER A 696 14.98 -38.04 4.87
C SER A 696 15.71 -39.14 5.62
N PHE A 697 15.07 -40.30 5.86
CA PHE A 697 15.72 -41.46 6.46
C PHE A 697 16.85 -42.05 5.57
N ILE A 698 16.61 -42.09 4.26
CA ILE A 698 17.66 -42.49 3.28
C ILE A 698 18.82 -41.47 3.31
N SER A 699 18.53 -40.18 3.37
CA SER A 699 19.57 -39.13 3.51
C SER A 699 20.42 -39.35 4.77
N TYR A 700 19.78 -39.62 5.91
CA TYR A 700 20.50 -39.93 7.15
C TYR A 700 21.35 -41.21 7.04
N ALA A 701 20.80 -42.28 6.44
CA ALA A 701 21.52 -43.52 6.23
C ALA A 701 22.78 -43.32 5.36
N VAL A 702 22.64 -42.57 4.25
CA VAL A 702 23.79 -42.17 3.41
C VAL A 702 24.79 -41.32 4.20
N GLY A 703 24.30 -40.42 5.05
CA GLY A 703 25.12 -39.64 5.97
C GLY A 703 25.94 -40.53 6.93
N CYS A 704 25.38 -41.62 7.43
CA CYS A 704 26.09 -42.60 8.23
C CYS A 704 27.16 -43.35 7.41
N MET A 705 26.85 -43.71 6.16
CA MET A 705 27.82 -44.37 5.26
C MET A 705 29.05 -43.50 5.01
N PHE A 706 28.87 -42.19 4.85
CA PHE A 706 29.95 -41.23 4.66
C PHE A 706 30.56 -40.70 5.98
N GLY A 707 30.07 -41.17 7.12
CA GLY A 707 30.59 -40.76 8.44
C GLY A 707 30.13 -39.38 8.91
N ARG A 708 29.21 -38.74 8.21
CA ARG A 708 28.59 -37.48 8.69
C ARG A 708 27.81 -37.68 9.99
N TYR A 709 27.12 -38.81 10.08
CA TYR A 709 26.40 -39.26 11.27
C TYR A 709 26.97 -40.62 11.75
N SER A 710 26.62 -40.98 12.95
CA SER A 710 27.01 -42.26 13.54
C SER A 710 25.82 -42.86 14.32
N LEU A 711 25.80 -44.19 14.41
CA LEU A 711 24.84 -44.89 15.27
C LEU A 711 25.28 -44.88 16.76
N ASP A 712 26.52 -44.52 17.05
CA ASP A 712 27.13 -44.56 18.38
C ASP A 712 27.20 -43.18 19.06
N VAL A 713 27.07 -42.10 18.25
CA VAL A 713 27.19 -40.73 18.72
C VAL A 713 25.96 -39.94 18.25
N ALA A 714 25.37 -39.16 19.14
CA ALA A 714 24.23 -38.31 18.82
C ALA A 714 24.68 -37.09 18.00
N GLY A 715 23.85 -36.68 17.05
CA GLY A 715 24.06 -35.49 16.22
C GLY A 715 25.10 -35.66 15.13
N LEU A 716 25.74 -34.57 14.75
CA LEU A 716 26.78 -34.53 13.71
C LEU A 716 28.06 -35.17 14.23
N ALA A 717 28.50 -36.29 13.62
CA ALA A 717 29.70 -37.03 14.05
C ALA A 717 30.97 -36.45 13.41
N TYR A 718 30.90 -36.01 12.14
CA TYR A 718 32.01 -35.40 11.41
C TYR A 718 31.54 -34.36 10.40
N ALA A 719 32.16 -33.19 10.46
CA ALA A 719 31.94 -32.08 9.51
C ALA A 719 33.28 -31.42 9.08
N GLY A 720 34.36 -32.19 9.02
CA GLY A 720 35.72 -31.72 8.75
C GLY A 720 36.62 -31.77 10.01
N GLY A 721 37.92 -31.53 9.82
CA GLY A 721 38.93 -31.65 10.89
C GLY A 721 39.56 -33.04 10.98
N GLU A 722 40.01 -33.42 12.17
CA GLU A 722 40.64 -34.74 12.38
C GLU A 722 39.57 -35.82 12.49
N TRP A 723 39.82 -36.94 11.81
CA TRP A 723 38.94 -38.11 11.83
C TRP A 723 39.10 -38.92 13.12
N ASP A 724 37.97 -39.16 13.83
CA ASP A 724 37.95 -40.02 15.03
C ASP A 724 37.18 -41.32 14.77
N ALA A 725 37.90 -42.38 14.50
CA ALA A 725 37.35 -43.70 14.23
C ALA A 725 36.59 -44.31 15.43
N SER A 726 36.82 -43.85 16.66
CA SER A 726 36.11 -44.34 17.85
C SER A 726 34.63 -44.04 17.87
N LYS A 727 34.22 -43.04 17.09
CA LYS A 727 32.81 -42.63 16.92
C LYS A 727 31.98 -43.62 16.07
N TYR A 728 32.59 -44.65 15.44
CA TYR A 728 31.92 -45.51 14.45
C TYR A 728 32.09 -47.01 14.78
N ALA A 729 31.82 -47.42 16.03
CA ALA A 729 31.98 -48.77 16.49
C ALA A 729 30.90 -49.74 15.97
N SER A 730 29.63 -49.30 15.93
CA SER A 730 28.51 -50.11 15.49
C SER A 730 28.37 -50.21 13.98
N PHE A 731 28.72 -49.13 13.26
CA PHE A 731 28.70 -49.04 11.81
C PHE A 731 29.89 -48.21 11.33
N ALA A 732 30.81 -48.88 10.63
CA ALA A 732 32.02 -48.22 10.12
C ALA A 732 31.69 -47.38 8.87
N ALA A 733 32.15 -46.12 8.86
CA ALA A 733 32.04 -45.28 7.68
C ALA A 733 32.89 -45.83 6.53
N ASP A 734 32.50 -45.56 5.31
CA ASP A 734 33.22 -45.97 4.10
C ASP A 734 34.60 -45.32 4.07
N LYS A 735 35.60 -46.11 3.61
CA LYS A 735 37.01 -45.71 3.69
C LYS A 735 37.46 -44.75 2.61
N ASP A 736 36.83 -44.81 1.45
CA ASP A 736 37.20 -44.04 0.25
C ASP A 736 36.08 -43.07 -0.21
N ASN A 737 34.96 -43.01 0.52
CA ASN A 737 33.79 -42.25 0.19
C ASN A 737 33.14 -42.63 -1.15
N ILE A 738 33.30 -43.91 -1.57
CA ILE A 738 32.71 -44.47 -2.78
C ILE A 738 31.76 -45.59 -2.38
N ILE A 739 30.46 -45.33 -2.49
CA ILE A 739 29.45 -46.35 -2.23
C ILE A 739 29.07 -46.99 -3.56
N PRO A 740 29.42 -48.27 -3.79
CA PRO A 740 29.03 -48.98 -5.00
C PRO A 740 27.51 -49.21 -5.00
N ILE A 741 26.85 -48.77 -6.04
CA ILE A 741 25.46 -49.11 -6.31
C ILE A 741 25.45 -50.34 -7.18
N CYS A 742 25.07 -51.51 -6.63
CA CYS A 742 24.94 -52.74 -7.38
C CYS A 742 23.55 -52.78 -8.05
N ASP A 743 23.53 -52.81 -9.39
CA ASP A 743 22.28 -52.83 -10.18
C ASP A 743 21.57 -54.20 -10.14
N ASP A 744 22.27 -55.28 -9.78
CA ASP A 744 21.81 -56.63 -9.97
C ASP A 744 20.78 -57.12 -8.93
N GLU A 745 20.57 -56.42 -7.84
CA GLU A 745 19.64 -56.78 -6.77
C GLU A 745 18.48 -55.81 -6.54
N TYR A 746 18.42 -54.71 -7.31
CA TYR A 746 17.45 -53.65 -7.07
C TYR A 746 16.17 -53.73 -7.92
N PHE A 747 16.10 -54.65 -8.89
CA PHE A 747 14.99 -54.72 -9.87
C PHE A 747 14.36 -56.09 -9.98
N GLU A 748 14.40 -56.92 -8.95
CA GLU A 748 13.53 -58.12 -8.86
C GLU A 748 12.20 -57.88 -8.16
#